data_709456877aa6e40f524005edc81dfadf
#
_entry.id   709456877aa6e40f524005edc81dfadf
#
_cell.length_a   1.000
_cell.length_b   1.000
_cell.length_c   1.000
_cell.angle_alpha   90.00
_cell.angle_beta   90.00
_cell.angle_gamma   90.00
#
_symmetry.space_group_name_H-M   'P 1'
#
loop_
_entity.id
_entity.type
_entity.pdbx_description
1 polymer ?
#
loop_
_entity_poly.entity_id
_entity_poly.type
_entity_poly.pdbx_seq_one_letter_code
_entity_poly.pdbx_strand_id
1 'polypeptide(L)'
;MKTLRKWWKPALAIVLSVIALQAGVSLLVRTSRVHGYLVAQLARAFGRPVEVATFDVRILPSPQLDANNVTVGEDPGFGYEYFLRAERLSAGLRWWGFLRGHFEFGTMSLSKPSLILVRNAEGRWNLERWLPPAKANPGSTARLYGPPSPVALVNRLQKIEFDDGRVNFKLKEDKRPFAFTNVSGSVEQVSPGRWRLQLEAEPWRSGVSLQSAGTIRVRGDLAGTSMRLQPAEFELHWSDASLADLFRLFRGQDYGARGLFALDATAKSGIAKEDQSGDWTFSLQGRAAQIHRWDLTERSDNPRVNANVKGRWNAGTGSVVAEQIVLEGPKSNLRGRFDRVGGNASSTELRLDSMGVQAADLLAWYRAFHPDVAEGVTADQYFTGGMILRGWPLAVESAAISSSGGVVRVPGFAEPIRIGPVSGGRERSSLVFGPVRVALGGGIRDVVAPKRRHVALAMNNAADLTLVHDLNTQAGGISIEGNFLKAEDFLKLSAAFGHQLNRGWELNGQATALTKWEWKKPFGGNWNGRIGFSKANLTVAGLNQPMKITESALDFVGGRRIARVMRVEAFGGMWTGSIEEAAATDGENAPRWIFHLSGDQLDAAELDRWVGPRARPGWLQRLLPSLLGGSAPSPPASELVRRVNAEGELDVGQLTIEKLKLEHVHAKGSLRNLQLEVYNADAEWAGGKVRAKIDARFLPRPAYDISAELERVNLSQLPGTGQIAERLTGTAAGTLHLKTEGVGRGELLSKLEGRGDFDLKKAELRGWDVNASVADGAARTGISRWAAGTGSFRVKGRSIFLDDLKLDGGNELTLVNGTLSFGRNAELAIETASARNGKDRKPAEFGNGRVLKISGPLDGPKVSVEKAGVRQPAD
;
A
#
# COMPACT_ATOMS: atom_id res chain seq x y z
N MET A 1 43.31 75.93 7.87
CA MET A 1 42.17 76.07 6.92
C MET A 1 42.31 76.97 5.71
N LYS A 2 43.41 77.75 5.54
CA LYS A 2 43.64 78.67 4.42
C LYS A 2 44.27 78.05 3.17
N THR A 3 44.91 76.89 3.30
CA THR A 3 45.57 76.17 2.16
C THR A 3 44.59 75.32 1.31
N LEU A 4 43.52 74.79 1.87
CA LEU A 4 42.52 74.06 1.14
C LEU A 4 41.72 74.91 0.14
N ARG A 5 41.58 76.21 0.38
CA ARG A 5 40.80 77.13 -0.48
C ARG A 5 41.47 77.47 -1.80
N LYS A 6 42.78 77.22 -1.93
CA LYS A 6 43.55 77.56 -3.13
C LYS A 6 43.53 76.44 -4.21
N TRP A 7 43.25 75.19 -3.82
CA TRP A 7 43.31 74.01 -4.71
C TRP A 7 41.99 73.57 -5.23
N TRP A 8 40.84 74.13 -4.72
CA TRP A 8 39.51 73.63 -5.15
C TRP A 8 39.20 74.00 -6.61
N LYS A 9 39.71 75.21 -7.12
CA LYS A 9 39.44 75.55 -8.50
C LYS A 9 40.19 74.67 -9.53
N PRO A 10 41.48 74.35 -9.37
CA PRO A 10 42.12 73.40 -10.26
C PRO A 10 41.58 71.96 -10.09
N ALA A 11 41.21 71.59 -8.89
CA ALA A 11 40.60 70.31 -8.67
C ALA A 11 39.20 70.19 -9.38
N LEU A 12 38.38 71.25 -9.29
CA LEU A 12 37.13 71.34 -10.03
C LEU A 12 37.32 71.34 -11.54
N ALA A 13 38.31 72.03 -12.05
CA ALA A 13 38.66 72.07 -13.48
C ALA A 13 39.06 70.68 -13.99
N ILE A 14 39.85 69.93 -13.18
CA ILE A 14 40.25 68.55 -13.51
C ILE A 14 39.00 67.65 -13.53
N VAL A 15 38.11 67.74 -12.55
CA VAL A 15 36.92 66.96 -12.50
C VAL A 15 35.99 67.24 -13.68
N LEU A 16 35.80 68.56 -14.02
CA LEU A 16 35.02 68.97 -15.18
C LEU A 16 35.62 68.45 -16.51
N SER A 17 36.97 68.57 -16.64
CA SER A 17 37.67 68.06 -17.82
C SER A 17 37.51 66.51 -17.98
N VAL A 18 37.59 65.82 -16.88
CA VAL A 18 37.35 64.35 -16.88
C VAL A 18 35.88 63.98 -17.23
N ILE A 19 34.94 64.76 -16.71
CA ILE A 19 33.53 64.59 -17.06
C ILE A 19 33.30 64.89 -18.55
N ALA A 20 33.86 65.96 -19.05
CA ALA A 20 33.76 66.33 -20.46
C ALA A 20 34.42 65.27 -21.39
N LEU A 21 35.62 64.80 -21.01
CA LEU A 21 36.31 63.72 -21.71
C LEU A 21 35.45 62.40 -21.73
N GLN A 22 34.89 62.02 -20.58
CA GLN A 22 34.04 60.87 -20.45
C GLN A 22 32.80 61.01 -21.37
N ALA A 23 32.14 62.18 -21.35
CA ALA A 23 30.95 62.42 -22.19
C ALA A 23 31.32 62.40 -23.67
N GLY A 24 32.47 63.03 -24.04
CA GLY A 24 32.92 62.99 -25.43
C GLY A 24 33.22 61.60 -25.95
N VAL A 25 33.97 60.80 -25.20
CA VAL A 25 34.24 59.40 -25.57
C VAL A 25 32.96 58.57 -25.64
N SER A 26 32.02 58.74 -24.69
CA SER A 26 30.74 58.04 -24.76
C SER A 26 29.90 58.40 -25.99
N LEU A 27 29.93 59.66 -26.44
CA LEU A 27 29.29 60.10 -27.67
C LEU A 27 29.99 59.54 -28.91
N LEU A 28 31.33 59.55 -28.95
CA LEU A 28 32.10 58.94 -30.04
C LEU A 28 31.84 57.48 -30.24
N VAL A 29 31.78 56.70 -29.15
CA VAL A 29 31.57 55.25 -29.21
C VAL A 29 30.15 54.85 -29.71
N ARG A 30 29.19 55.77 -29.57
CA ARG A 30 27.81 55.59 -30.10
C ARG A 30 27.68 55.90 -31.58
N THR A 31 28.74 56.48 -32.23
CA THR A 31 28.69 56.71 -33.65
C THR A 31 28.77 55.38 -34.44
N SER A 32 28.05 55.30 -35.56
CA SER A 32 27.96 54.08 -36.40
C SER A 32 29.29 53.54 -36.88
N ARG A 33 30.28 54.46 -37.12
CA ARG A 33 31.64 54.09 -37.59
C ARG A 33 32.44 53.43 -36.45
N VAL A 34 32.41 53.97 -35.27
CA VAL A 34 33.13 53.42 -34.12
C VAL A 34 32.45 52.12 -33.64
N HIS A 35 31.10 52.11 -33.64
CA HIS A 35 30.34 50.92 -33.33
C HIS A 35 30.71 49.74 -34.29
N GLY A 36 30.65 49.98 -35.60
CA GLY A 36 31.03 48.97 -36.58
C GLY A 36 32.47 48.49 -36.45
N TYR A 37 33.41 49.42 -36.15
CA TYR A 37 34.79 49.07 -35.87
C TYR A 37 34.94 48.15 -34.65
N LEU A 38 34.27 48.47 -33.52
CA LEU A 38 34.32 47.69 -32.28
C LEU A 38 33.68 46.32 -32.47
N VAL A 39 32.54 46.23 -33.17
CA VAL A 39 31.92 44.95 -33.55
C VAL A 39 32.88 44.09 -34.37
N ALA A 40 33.55 44.70 -35.40
CA ALA A 40 34.51 43.98 -36.22
C ALA A 40 35.74 43.49 -35.42
N GLN A 41 36.20 44.27 -34.42
CA GLN A 41 37.28 43.84 -33.52
C GLN A 41 36.85 42.67 -32.61
N LEU A 42 35.64 42.73 -32.06
CA LEU A 42 35.08 41.63 -31.28
C LEU A 42 34.87 40.39 -32.15
N ALA A 43 34.32 40.54 -33.35
CA ALA A 43 34.15 39.43 -34.29
C ALA A 43 35.50 38.76 -34.66
N ARG A 44 36.57 39.55 -34.87
CA ARG A 44 37.93 39.03 -35.07
C ARG A 44 38.46 38.31 -33.83
N ALA A 45 38.20 38.86 -32.64
CA ALA A 45 38.63 38.27 -31.37
C ALA A 45 37.92 36.95 -31.07
N PHE A 46 36.63 36.88 -31.33
CA PHE A 46 35.86 35.65 -31.14
C PHE A 46 36.00 34.66 -32.31
N GLY A 47 36.52 35.12 -33.48
CA GLY A 47 36.58 34.33 -34.70
C GLY A 47 35.20 33.91 -35.23
N ARG A 48 34.15 34.66 -34.88
CA ARG A 48 32.75 34.39 -35.17
C ARG A 48 31.98 35.70 -35.39
N PRO A 49 30.85 35.67 -36.06
CA PRO A 49 30.00 36.85 -36.16
C PRO A 49 29.59 37.33 -34.74
N VAL A 50 29.67 38.61 -34.50
CA VAL A 50 29.28 39.23 -33.23
C VAL A 50 28.30 40.34 -33.53
N GLU A 51 27.22 40.38 -32.76
CA GLU A 51 26.25 41.47 -32.74
C GLU A 51 26.23 42.09 -31.35
N VAL A 52 26.21 43.42 -31.28
CA VAL A 52 26.17 44.18 -30.03
C VAL A 52 25.15 45.30 -30.19
N ALA A 53 24.27 45.46 -29.24
CA ALA A 53 23.24 46.50 -29.29
C ALA A 53 23.86 47.89 -29.07
N THR A 54 24.64 48.07 -28.00
CA THR A 54 25.27 49.34 -27.63
C THR A 54 26.63 49.12 -26.98
N PHE A 55 27.52 50.11 -27.16
CA PHE A 55 28.76 50.20 -26.43
C PHE A 55 28.74 51.40 -25.51
N ASP A 56 29.30 51.25 -24.33
CA ASP A 56 29.58 52.30 -23.37
C ASP A 56 31.05 52.21 -22.93
N VAL A 57 31.71 53.35 -22.82
CA VAL A 57 33.12 53.41 -22.38
C VAL A 57 33.22 54.19 -21.09
N ARG A 58 33.88 53.64 -20.11
CA ARG A 58 34.21 54.27 -18.87
C ARG A 58 35.72 54.48 -18.80
N ILE A 59 36.17 55.69 -18.52
CA ILE A 59 37.60 55.99 -18.48
C ILE A 59 38.15 55.86 -17.07
N LEU A 60 37.43 56.34 -16.07
CA LEU A 60 37.91 56.36 -14.67
C LEU A 60 37.01 55.43 -13.77
N PRO A 61 37.58 54.81 -12.73
CA PRO A 61 38.97 54.84 -12.29
C PRO A 61 39.92 54.03 -13.17
N SER A 62 39.43 53.14 -13.99
CA SER A 62 40.16 52.35 -15.01
C SER A 62 39.39 52.35 -16.33
N PRO A 63 40.08 52.39 -17.48
CA PRO A 63 39.39 52.36 -18.75
C PRO A 63 38.71 50.99 -18.95
N GLN A 64 37.40 51.02 -19.24
CA GLN A 64 36.56 49.87 -19.41
C GLN A 64 35.63 50.07 -20.61
N LEU A 65 35.49 49.06 -21.42
CA LEU A 65 34.51 48.98 -22.49
C LEU A 65 33.38 48.03 -22.08
N ASP A 66 32.17 48.53 -22.06
CA ASP A 66 30.96 47.73 -21.83
C ASP A 66 30.20 47.56 -23.15
N ALA A 67 29.95 46.33 -23.55
CA ALA A 67 29.13 45.98 -24.69
C ALA A 67 27.82 45.31 -24.14
N ASN A 68 26.67 45.87 -24.47
CA ASN A 68 25.39 45.44 -23.98
C ASN A 68 24.66 44.59 -25.04
N ASN A 69 23.97 43.55 -24.59
CA ASN A 69 23.24 42.57 -25.41
C ASN A 69 24.14 42.00 -26.51
N VAL A 70 25.18 41.33 -26.08
CA VAL A 70 26.17 40.70 -26.97
C VAL A 70 25.67 39.33 -27.41
N THR A 71 25.69 39.13 -28.75
CA THR A 71 25.39 37.81 -29.33
C THR A 71 26.57 37.39 -30.21
N VAL A 72 27.15 36.24 -29.90
CA VAL A 72 28.20 35.60 -30.71
C VAL A 72 27.57 34.45 -31.48
N GLY A 73 27.59 34.51 -32.77
CA GLY A 73 27.06 33.47 -33.65
C GLY A 73 27.83 32.15 -33.56
N GLU A 74 27.21 31.06 -33.94
CA GLU A 74 27.86 29.75 -34.00
C GLU A 74 28.61 29.57 -35.33
N ASP A 75 29.60 28.68 -35.33
CA ASP A 75 30.25 28.21 -36.55
C ASP A 75 29.25 27.31 -37.31
N PRO A 76 29.04 27.52 -38.61
CA PRO A 76 28.13 26.71 -39.45
C PRO A 76 28.35 25.21 -39.35
N GLY A 77 29.56 24.72 -39.02
CA GLY A 77 29.85 23.30 -38.80
C GLY A 77 29.27 22.71 -37.52
N PHE A 78 28.68 23.56 -36.62
CA PHE A 78 28.03 23.15 -35.38
C PHE A 78 26.57 23.59 -35.26
N GLY A 79 26.06 24.34 -36.27
CA GLY A 79 24.65 24.76 -36.31
C GLY A 79 24.50 26.27 -36.57
N TYR A 80 23.26 26.75 -36.49
CA TYR A 80 22.87 28.13 -36.83
C TYR A 80 22.39 28.97 -35.62
N GLU A 81 22.40 28.38 -34.43
CA GLU A 81 22.04 29.13 -33.22
C GLU A 81 23.21 29.99 -32.74
N TYR A 82 22.99 30.78 -31.68
CA TYR A 82 24.10 31.50 -31.07
C TYR A 82 25.01 30.55 -30.27
N PHE A 83 26.31 30.86 -30.27
CA PHE A 83 27.31 30.21 -29.41
C PHE A 83 27.27 30.77 -27.99
N LEU A 84 27.28 32.11 -27.87
CA LEU A 84 27.25 32.83 -26.62
C LEU A 84 26.31 34.04 -26.74
N ARG A 85 25.45 34.22 -25.75
CA ARG A 85 24.68 35.43 -25.57
C ARG A 85 24.94 35.97 -24.16
N ALA A 86 25.19 37.27 -24.01
CA ALA A 86 25.38 37.87 -22.72
C ALA A 86 24.62 39.19 -22.63
N GLU A 87 24.02 39.48 -21.47
CA GLU A 87 23.38 40.78 -21.21
C GLU A 87 24.42 41.91 -21.29
N ARG A 88 25.58 41.68 -20.69
CA ARG A 88 26.69 42.63 -20.71
C ARG A 88 28.01 41.89 -20.81
N LEU A 89 28.90 42.40 -21.66
CA LEU A 89 30.29 42.04 -21.70
C LEU A 89 31.09 43.27 -21.32
N SER A 90 31.80 43.23 -20.21
CA SER A 90 32.67 44.31 -19.73
C SER A 90 34.13 43.92 -19.89
N ALA A 91 34.90 44.76 -20.51
CA ALA A 91 36.32 44.49 -20.77
C ALA A 91 37.19 45.61 -20.21
N GLY A 92 38.03 45.29 -19.25
CA GLY A 92 39.04 46.21 -18.71
C GLY A 92 40.16 46.43 -19.71
N LEU A 93 40.40 47.66 -20.06
CA LEU A 93 41.47 48.08 -21.00
C LEU A 93 42.73 48.43 -20.22
N ARG A 94 43.92 48.13 -20.79
CA ARG A 94 45.18 48.58 -20.24
C ARG A 94 45.42 50.02 -20.62
N TRP A 95 45.81 50.93 -19.64
CA TRP A 95 46.03 52.32 -19.85
C TRP A 95 47.05 52.62 -20.97
N TRP A 96 48.16 51.87 -21.03
CA TRP A 96 49.20 52.07 -22.02
C TRP A 96 48.75 51.65 -23.42
N GLY A 97 48.02 50.63 -23.57
CA GLY A 97 47.40 50.19 -24.85
C GLY A 97 46.34 51.21 -25.31
N PHE A 98 45.47 51.61 -24.38
CA PHE A 98 44.43 52.62 -24.64
C PHE A 98 44.97 53.96 -25.10
N LEU A 99 46.01 54.48 -24.46
CA LEU A 99 46.65 55.73 -24.83
C LEU A 99 47.37 55.70 -26.20
N ARG A 100 47.76 54.50 -26.65
CA ARG A 100 48.34 54.25 -27.98
C ARG A 100 47.37 53.91 -29.05
N GLY A 101 46.08 53.89 -28.74
CA GLY A 101 45.00 53.48 -29.64
C GLY A 101 44.89 51.96 -29.87
N HIS A 102 45.49 51.13 -29.00
CA HIS A 102 45.43 49.72 -29.01
C HIS A 102 44.55 49.21 -27.87
N PHE A 103 43.53 48.43 -28.22
CA PHE A 103 42.63 47.81 -27.21
C PHE A 103 43.24 46.49 -26.72
N GLU A 104 43.97 46.60 -25.57
CA GLU A 104 44.48 45.42 -24.88
C GLU A 104 43.60 45.13 -23.71
N PHE A 105 42.92 43.97 -23.73
CA PHE A 105 42.01 43.54 -22.68
C PHE A 105 42.77 42.77 -21.59
N GLY A 106 42.67 43.18 -20.34
CA GLY A 106 43.25 42.46 -19.19
C GLY A 106 42.29 41.50 -18.55
N THR A 107 41.07 41.98 -18.23
CA THR A 107 39.99 41.20 -17.62
C THR A 107 38.74 41.37 -18.46
N MET A 108 37.99 40.31 -18.68
CA MET A 108 36.67 40.32 -19.31
C MET A 108 35.64 39.75 -18.33
N SER A 109 34.56 40.47 -18.16
CA SER A 109 33.46 40.03 -17.32
C SER A 109 32.19 39.87 -18.15
N LEU A 110 31.48 38.74 -17.98
CA LEU A 110 30.23 38.40 -18.67
C LEU A 110 29.11 38.32 -17.63
N SER A 111 28.10 39.18 -17.79
CA SER A 111 26.89 39.13 -16.97
C SER A 111 25.78 38.36 -17.71
N LYS A 112 25.18 37.43 -17.02
CA LYS A 112 24.14 36.53 -17.52
C LYS A 112 24.48 35.86 -18.86
N PRO A 113 25.68 35.25 -19.00
CA PRO A 113 26.04 34.62 -20.23
C PRO A 113 25.22 33.33 -20.43
N SER A 114 24.66 33.15 -21.65
CA SER A 114 24.06 31.90 -22.11
C SER A 114 24.98 31.28 -23.16
N LEU A 115 25.60 30.19 -22.80
CA LEU A 115 26.51 29.42 -23.64
C LEU A 115 25.86 28.14 -24.13
N ILE A 116 26.02 27.84 -25.42
CA ILE A 116 25.56 26.56 -26.00
C ILE A 116 26.80 25.76 -26.40
N LEU A 117 27.01 24.64 -25.71
CA LEU A 117 28.06 23.68 -26.05
C LEU A 117 27.50 22.61 -26.99
N VAL A 118 28.02 22.56 -28.21
CA VAL A 118 27.58 21.63 -29.27
C VAL A 118 28.68 20.62 -29.53
N ARG A 119 28.34 19.32 -29.53
CA ARG A 119 29.19 18.25 -30.03
C ARG A 119 28.65 17.78 -31.37
N ASN A 120 29.48 17.94 -32.44
CA ASN A 120 29.08 17.58 -33.80
C ASN A 120 29.10 16.06 -34.05
N ALA A 121 28.80 15.67 -35.29
CA ALA A 121 28.77 14.26 -35.71
C ALA A 121 30.14 13.59 -35.64
N GLU A 122 31.21 14.34 -35.85
CA GLU A 122 32.60 13.89 -35.74
C GLU A 122 33.11 13.80 -34.30
N GLY A 123 32.25 14.11 -33.33
CA GLY A 123 32.59 14.04 -31.92
C GLY A 123 33.37 15.25 -31.38
N ARG A 124 33.53 16.31 -32.16
CA ARG A 124 34.25 17.54 -31.78
C ARG A 124 33.31 18.53 -31.10
N TRP A 125 33.81 19.25 -30.12
CA TRP A 125 33.09 20.32 -29.46
C TRP A 125 33.31 21.68 -30.15
N ASN A 126 32.30 22.50 -30.22
CA ASN A 126 32.39 23.86 -30.77
C ASN A 126 33.37 24.75 -30.00
N LEU A 127 33.71 24.40 -28.76
CA LEU A 127 34.70 25.11 -27.95
C LEU A 127 36.14 24.85 -28.40
N GLU A 128 36.42 23.72 -29.07
CA GLU A 128 37.80 23.32 -29.44
C GLU A 128 38.50 24.33 -30.37
N ARG A 129 37.75 25.08 -31.17
CA ARG A 129 38.30 26.15 -32.00
C ARG A 129 38.82 27.36 -31.23
N TRP A 130 38.37 27.52 -29.99
CA TRP A 130 38.83 28.63 -29.11
C TRP A 130 40.07 28.27 -28.31
N LEU A 131 40.37 26.99 -28.23
CA LEU A 131 41.57 26.53 -27.57
C LEU A 131 42.75 26.77 -28.53
N PRO A 132 43.87 27.30 -28.03
CA PRO A 132 45.05 27.52 -28.85
C PRO A 132 45.49 26.20 -29.52
N PRO A 133 45.97 26.22 -30.79
CA PRO A 133 46.46 25.04 -31.45
C PRO A 133 47.64 24.44 -30.67
N ALA A 134 47.69 23.09 -30.63
CA ALA A 134 48.84 22.37 -30.11
C ALA A 134 50.13 22.91 -30.80
N LYS A 135 51.18 23.17 -30.03
CA LYS A 135 52.49 23.53 -30.61
C LYS A 135 52.87 22.43 -31.61
N ALA A 136 52.93 22.78 -32.90
CA ALA A 136 53.44 21.89 -33.91
C ALA A 136 54.83 21.38 -33.49
N ASN A 137 55.06 20.09 -33.58
CA ASN A 137 56.37 19.51 -33.35
C ASN A 137 57.39 20.24 -34.21
N PRO A 138 58.58 20.62 -33.68
CA PRO A 138 59.56 21.39 -34.42
C PRO A 138 60.16 20.70 -35.67
N GLY A 139 59.65 19.58 -36.14
CA GLY A 139 60.04 18.85 -37.31
C GLY A 139 59.00 18.76 -38.46
N SER A 140 57.80 19.31 -38.31
CA SER A 140 56.78 19.25 -39.40
C SER A 140 56.86 20.52 -40.25
N THR A 141 57.41 20.38 -41.47
CA THR A 141 57.43 21.42 -42.54
C THR A 141 56.09 21.53 -43.26
N ALA A 142 54.97 21.31 -42.65
CA ALA A 142 53.65 21.62 -43.19
C ALA A 142 53.44 23.15 -43.19
N ARG A 143 53.75 23.84 -44.31
CA ARG A 143 53.32 25.21 -44.56
C ARG A 143 51.81 25.27 -44.49
N LEU A 144 51.30 25.78 -43.38
CA LEU A 144 49.90 26.13 -43.20
C LEU A 144 49.57 27.38 -44.03
N TYR A 145 49.22 27.18 -45.31
CA TYR A 145 48.49 28.17 -46.10
C TYR A 145 47.00 28.07 -45.75
N GLY A 146 46.67 28.54 -44.55
CA GLY A 146 45.33 28.88 -44.16
C GLY A 146 45.26 30.35 -43.76
N PRO A 147 44.08 31.02 -43.80
CA PRO A 147 43.97 32.36 -43.22
C PRO A 147 44.46 32.28 -41.77
N PRO A 148 45.12 33.31 -41.24
CA PRO A 148 45.67 33.30 -39.88
C PRO A 148 44.55 32.91 -38.96
N SER A 149 44.74 31.81 -38.24
CA SER A 149 43.83 31.41 -37.17
C SER A 149 43.58 32.64 -36.29
N PRO A 150 42.34 32.98 -35.96
CA PRO A 150 42.08 34.09 -35.09
C PRO A 150 42.93 33.85 -33.85
N VAL A 151 43.77 34.83 -33.53
CA VAL A 151 44.65 34.77 -32.35
C VAL A 151 43.69 34.58 -31.18
N ALA A 152 43.73 33.40 -30.62
CA ALA A 152 42.73 33.00 -29.63
C ALA A 152 42.63 34.11 -28.57
N LEU A 153 41.44 34.59 -28.37
CA LEU A 153 41.08 35.59 -27.36
C LEU A 153 41.74 35.27 -26.00
N VAL A 154 41.83 33.98 -25.74
CA VAL A 154 42.43 33.38 -24.56
C VAL A 154 43.91 33.70 -24.36
N ASN A 155 44.71 33.89 -25.42
CA ASN A 155 46.16 34.20 -25.29
C ASN A 155 46.46 35.62 -24.84
N ARG A 156 45.49 36.53 -24.91
CA ARG A 156 45.67 37.94 -24.54
C ARG A 156 44.93 38.37 -23.27
N LEU A 157 43.90 37.59 -22.91
CA LEU A 157 43.12 37.79 -21.69
C LEU A 157 43.85 37.16 -20.51
N GLN A 158 43.92 37.85 -19.38
CA GLN A 158 44.46 37.31 -18.12
C GLN A 158 43.36 36.65 -17.30
N LYS A 159 42.13 37.19 -17.38
CA LYS A 159 41.01 36.69 -16.58
C LYS A 159 39.67 36.89 -17.31
N ILE A 160 38.86 35.86 -17.30
CA ILE A 160 37.45 35.92 -17.72
C ILE A 160 36.61 35.60 -16.49
N GLU A 161 35.72 36.50 -16.15
CA GLU A 161 34.71 36.32 -15.09
C GLU A 161 33.32 36.14 -15.70
N PHE A 162 32.51 35.36 -15.10
CA PHE A 162 31.09 35.16 -15.51
C PHE A 162 30.22 35.05 -14.29
N ASP A 163 29.03 35.64 -14.37
CA ASP A 163 28.07 35.68 -13.28
C ASP A 163 26.64 35.46 -13.79
N ASP A 164 25.86 34.69 -13.02
CA ASP A 164 24.46 34.34 -13.32
C ASP A 164 24.28 33.76 -14.73
N GLY A 165 25.21 32.91 -15.13
CA GLY A 165 25.27 32.33 -16.47
C GLY A 165 24.41 31.08 -16.63
N ARG A 166 24.26 30.65 -17.89
CA ARG A 166 23.62 29.40 -18.26
C ARG A 166 24.45 28.66 -19.29
N VAL A 167 24.61 27.34 -19.10
CA VAL A 167 25.30 26.47 -20.04
C VAL A 167 24.34 25.38 -20.51
N ASN A 168 24.04 25.36 -21.81
CA ASN A 168 23.17 24.36 -22.46
C ASN A 168 24.03 23.41 -23.28
N PHE A 169 23.57 22.20 -23.46
CA PHE A 169 24.26 21.14 -24.21
C PHE A 169 23.45 20.69 -25.39
N LYS A 170 24.13 20.48 -26.54
CA LYS A 170 23.57 19.85 -27.72
C LYS A 170 24.47 18.70 -28.17
N LEU A 171 23.84 17.68 -28.70
CA LEU A 171 24.54 16.58 -29.39
C LEU A 171 24.02 16.53 -30.81
N LYS A 172 24.84 16.92 -31.79
CA LYS A 172 24.42 17.19 -33.14
C LYS A 172 23.36 18.32 -33.15
N GLU A 173 22.17 18.07 -33.69
CA GLU A 173 21.06 19.01 -33.68
C GLU A 173 20.17 18.90 -32.44
N ASP A 174 20.28 17.78 -31.69
CA ASP A 174 19.41 17.50 -30.56
C ASP A 174 19.85 18.28 -29.31
N LYS A 175 18.98 19.13 -28.82
CA LYS A 175 19.18 19.82 -27.55
C LYS A 175 18.97 18.84 -26.41
N ARG A 176 19.97 18.73 -25.56
CA ARG A 176 19.86 17.87 -24.38
C ARG A 176 18.95 18.52 -23.33
N PRO A 177 18.19 17.70 -22.57
CA PRO A 177 17.30 18.23 -21.53
C PRO A 177 18.05 18.81 -20.34
N PHE A 178 19.38 18.67 -20.28
CA PHE A 178 20.21 19.12 -19.18
C PHE A 178 20.84 20.50 -19.48
N ALA A 179 20.98 21.31 -18.45
CA ALA A 179 21.71 22.56 -18.47
C ALA A 179 22.33 22.82 -17.08
N PHE A 180 23.29 23.75 -17.04
CA PHE A 180 23.68 24.39 -15.79
C PHE A 180 23.12 25.80 -15.78
N THR A 181 22.60 26.23 -14.63
CA THR A 181 22.07 27.57 -14.37
C THR A 181 22.80 28.18 -13.19
N ASN A 182 22.65 29.50 -13.01
CA ASN A 182 23.33 30.25 -11.95
C ASN A 182 24.86 30.04 -11.99
N VAL A 183 25.39 29.92 -13.23
CA VAL A 183 26.80 29.62 -13.44
C VAL A 183 27.61 30.88 -13.19
N SER A 184 28.42 30.87 -12.12
CA SER A 184 29.32 31.98 -11.74
C SER A 184 30.72 31.45 -11.57
N GLY A 185 31.70 32.27 -11.87
CA GLY A 185 33.09 31.88 -11.71
C GLY A 185 34.11 32.65 -12.53
N SER A 186 35.28 32.05 -12.70
CA SER A 186 36.35 32.65 -13.49
C SER A 186 37.26 31.63 -14.14
N VAL A 187 37.87 32.05 -15.24
CA VAL A 187 38.99 31.38 -15.89
C VAL A 187 40.17 32.38 -15.88
N GLU A 188 41.26 32.03 -15.23
CA GLU A 188 42.43 32.88 -15.02
C GLU A 188 43.71 32.26 -15.56
N GLN A 189 44.53 33.04 -16.28
CA GLN A 189 45.85 32.63 -16.70
C GLN A 189 46.85 32.85 -15.55
N VAL A 190 47.22 31.74 -14.86
CA VAL A 190 48.15 31.76 -13.73
C VAL A 190 49.59 31.96 -14.18
N SER A 191 49.93 31.40 -15.38
CA SER A 191 51.22 31.60 -16.03
C SER A 191 51.04 31.30 -17.53
N PRO A 192 52.02 31.68 -18.39
CA PRO A 192 51.91 31.38 -19.82
C PRO A 192 51.63 29.90 -20.08
N GLY A 193 50.50 29.58 -20.70
CA GLY A 193 50.03 28.23 -21.00
C GLY A 193 49.41 27.45 -19.83
N ARG A 194 49.22 28.13 -18.64
CA ARG A 194 48.52 27.51 -17.51
C ARG A 194 47.32 28.36 -17.13
N TRP A 195 46.13 27.65 -17.08
CA TRP A 195 44.86 28.27 -16.78
C TRP A 195 44.23 27.63 -15.58
N ARG A 196 43.61 28.44 -14.74
CA ARG A 196 42.80 27.99 -13.62
C ARG A 196 41.32 28.30 -13.85
N LEU A 197 40.51 27.30 -13.80
CA LEU A 197 39.06 27.38 -13.83
C LEU A 197 38.50 27.27 -12.41
N GLN A 198 37.61 28.18 -12.07
CA GLN A 198 36.78 28.06 -10.86
C GLN A 198 35.36 28.39 -11.28
N LEU A 199 34.43 27.47 -11.05
CA LEU A 199 33.03 27.71 -11.35
C LEU A 199 32.14 27.13 -10.26
N GLU A 200 31.00 27.78 -10.08
CA GLU A 200 29.90 27.33 -9.26
C GLU A 200 28.63 27.33 -10.13
N ALA A 201 27.82 26.31 -10.06
CA ALA A 201 26.62 26.12 -10.90
C ALA A 201 25.59 25.25 -10.24
N GLU A 202 24.35 25.41 -10.68
CA GLU A 202 23.24 24.54 -10.31
C GLU A 202 22.81 23.69 -11.50
N PRO A 203 22.68 22.37 -11.34
CA PRO A 203 22.17 21.52 -12.40
C PRO A 203 20.68 21.77 -12.63
N TRP A 204 20.28 21.77 -13.87
CA TRP A 204 18.90 22.01 -14.31
C TRP A 204 18.48 21.01 -15.40
N ARG A 205 17.18 20.71 -15.46
CA ARG A 205 16.61 19.89 -16.53
C ARG A 205 15.29 20.46 -17.02
N SER A 206 15.08 20.45 -18.34
CA SER A 206 13.80 20.85 -18.93
C SER A 206 12.69 19.85 -18.63
N GLY A 207 11.46 20.35 -18.43
CA GLY A 207 10.28 19.53 -18.20
C GLY A 207 10.10 18.99 -16.78
N VAL A 208 10.98 19.34 -15.83
CA VAL A 208 10.85 18.98 -14.42
C VAL A 208 11.16 20.19 -13.52
N SER A 209 10.50 20.27 -12.39
CA SER A 209 10.84 21.25 -11.35
C SER A 209 11.80 20.62 -10.35
N LEU A 210 12.96 21.23 -10.17
CA LEU A 210 13.97 20.86 -9.19
C LEU A 210 13.90 21.87 -8.05
N GLN A 211 13.83 21.39 -6.80
CA GLN A 211 13.76 22.25 -5.60
C GLN A 211 15.11 22.38 -4.91
N SER A 212 15.89 21.30 -4.89
CA SER A 212 17.20 21.21 -4.27
C SER A 212 18.08 20.24 -5.08
N ALA A 213 18.49 20.70 -6.27
CA ALA A 213 19.42 19.94 -7.11
C ALA A 213 20.88 20.04 -6.61
N GLY A 214 21.11 20.86 -5.59
CA GLY A 214 22.43 21.11 -5.01
C GLY A 214 23.29 22.03 -5.86
N THR A 215 24.44 22.39 -5.30
CA THR A 215 25.44 23.25 -5.94
C THR A 215 26.65 22.45 -6.36
N ILE A 216 27.07 22.61 -7.59
CA ILE A 216 28.29 22.02 -8.16
C ILE A 216 29.38 23.09 -8.19
N ARG A 217 30.49 22.84 -7.52
CA ARG A 217 31.72 23.63 -7.60
C ARG A 217 32.78 22.85 -8.33
N VAL A 218 33.40 23.47 -9.33
CA VAL A 218 34.47 22.86 -10.09
C VAL A 218 35.70 23.77 -10.01
N ARG A 219 36.83 23.15 -9.67
CA ARG A 219 38.14 23.73 -9.82
C ARG A 219 38.92 22.94 -10.85
N GLY A 220 39.56 23.62 -11.77
CA GLY A 220 40.38 22.98 -12.80
C GLY A 220 41.68 23.73 -13.04
N ASP A 221 42.80 23.01 -13.09
CA ASP A 221 44.07 23.49 -13.59
C ASP A 221 44.36 22.84 -14.94
N LEU A 222 44.50 23.67 -15.96
CA LEU A 222 44.75 23.27 -17.35
C LEU A 222 46.12 23.74 -17.77
N ALA A 223 46.97 22.82 -18.24
CA ALA A 223 48.26 23.19 -18.81
C ALA A 223 48.26 22.83 -20.31
N GLY A 224 48.79 23.74 -21.13
CA GLY A 224 48.89 23.55 -22.57
C GLY A 224 47.83 24.30 -23.36
N THR A 225 47.70 23.99 -24.60
CA THR A 225 47.04 24.79 -25.63
C THR A 225 45.81 24.12 -26.25
N SER A 226 45.46 22.92 -25.81
CA SER A 226 44.18 22.27 -26.19
C SER A 226 43.71 21.28 -25.13
N MET A 227 42.42 20.93 -25.11
CA MET A 227 41.90 19.88 -24.24
C MET A 227 42.54 18.50 -24.47
N ARG A 228 43.21 18.30 -25.59
CA ARG A 228 43.98 17.09 -25.88
C ARG A 228 45.42 17.17 -25.34
N LEU A 229 45.91 18.38 -25.01
CA LEU A 229 47.23 18.62 -24.48
C LEU A 229 47.16 18.79 -22.99
N GLN A 230 47.55 17.79 -22.35
CA GLN A 230 47.55 17.65 -20.90
C GLN A 230 48.97 17.96 -20.34
N PRO A 231 49.10 18.28 -19.08
CA PRO A 231 48.25 17.83 -17.93
C PRO A 231 47.08 18.77 -17.64
N ALA A 232 45.96 18.15 -17.25
CA ALA A 232 44.83 18.82 -16.67
C ALA A 232 44.42 18.10 -15.38
N GLU A 233 43.98 18.87 -14.41
CA GLU A 233 43.49 18.36 -13.14
C GLU A 233 42.16 19.07 -12.82
N PHE A 234 41.14 18.32 -12.51
CA PHE A 234 39.84 18.84 -12.12
C PHE A 234 39.41 18.27 -10.77
N GLU A 235 38.87 19.13 -9.93
CA GLU A 235 38.18 18.80 -8.69
C GLU A 235 36.75 19.27 -8.81
N LEU A 236 35.80 18.37 -8.54
CA LEU A 236 34.39 18.67 -8.51
C LEU A 236 33.85 18.38 -7.12
N HIS A 237 33.11 19.32 -6.59
CA HIS A 237 32.38 19.16 -5.34
C HIS A 237 30.90 19.47 -5.58
N TRP A 238 30.05 18.48 -5.39
CA TRP A 238 28.60 18.61 -5.51
C TRP A 238 27.98 18.37 -4.16
N SER A 239 27.36 19.38 -3.58
CA SER A 239 26.77 19.36 -2.24
C SER A 239 25.29 19.68 -2.28
N ASP A 240 24.61 19.33 -1.18
CA ASP A 240 23.25 19.74 -0.86
C ASP A 240 22.19 19.31 -1.90
N ALA A 241 22.47 18.24 -2.64
CA ALA A 241 21.53 17.68 -3.59
C ALA A 241 20.54 16.73 -2.91
N SER A 242 19.25 16.87 -3.23
CA SER A 242 18.26 15.88 -2.82
C SER A 242 18.25 14.68 -3.76
N LEU A 243 18.05 13.47 -3.22
CA LEU A 243 17.92 12.24 -4.03
C LEU A 243 16.74 12.32 -4.99
N ALA A 244 15.64 12.95 -4.59
CA ALA A 244 14.48 13.13 -5.46
C ALA A 244 14.83 13.95 -6.70
N ASP A 245 15.56 15.05 -6.51
CA ASP A 245 15.95 15.91 -7.62
C ASP A 245 17.05 15.28 -8.49
N LEU A 246 17.90 14.44 -7.92
CA LEU A 246 18.81 13.61 -8.71
C LEU A 246 18.04 12.67 -9.66
N PHE A 247 17.02 11.99 -9.18
CA PHE A 247 16.18 11.14 -10.03
C PHE A 247 15.45 11.96 -11.10
N ARG A 248 14.89 13.10 -10.73
CA ARG A 248 14.26 14.02 -11.68
C ARG A 248 15.28 14.53 -12.71
N LEU A 249 16.49 14.86 -12.27
CA LEU A 249 17.57 15.32 -13.14
C LEU A 249 17.98 14.23 -14.15
N PHE A 250 18.29 13.01 -13.70
CA PHE A 250 18.82 11.94 -14.56
C PHE A 250 17.74 11.16 -15.30
N ARG A 251 16.59 10.92 -14.70
CA ARG A 251 15.52 10.08 -15.25
C ARG A 251 14.26 10.85 -15.67
N GLY A 252 14.14 12.12 -15.28
CA GLY A 252 12.99 12.97 -15.62
C GLY A 252 11.75 12.75 -14.75
N GLN A 253 11.82 11.89 -13.74
CA GLN A 253 10.68 11.58 -12.87
C GLN A 253 11.13 11.29 -11.44
N ASP A 254 10.21 11.46 -10.49
CA ASP A 254 10.40 11.16 -9.08
C ASP A 254 10.04 9.70 -8.82
N TYR A 255 10.96 8.95 -8.23
CA TYR A 255 10.74 7.55 -7.83
C TYR A 255 10.27 7.41 -6.37
N GLY A 256 9.94 8.52 -5.71
CA GLY A 256 9.44 8.50 -4.34
C GLY A 256 10.51 8.28 -3.26
N ALA A 257 11.79 8.35 -3.60
CA ALA A 257 12.87 8.30 -2.62
C ALA A 257 13.28 9.70 -2.19
N ARG A 258 13.54 9.88 -0.91
CA ARG A 258 14.08 11.09 -0.28
C ARG A 258 15.42 10.78 0.35
N GLY A 259 16.21 11.80 0.61
CA GLY A 259 17.53 11.72 1.21
C GLY A 259 18.46 12.79 0.64
N LEU A 260 19.66 12.86 1.17
CA LEU A 260 20.70 13.82 0.79
C LEU A 260 21.79 13.11 -0.02
N PHE A 261 22.37 13.85 -0.96
CA PHE A 261 23.46 13.38 -1.78
C PHE A 261 24.60 14.41 -1.85
N ALA A 262 25.82 13.93 -1.80
CA ALA A 262 27.02 14.71 -2.05
C ALA A 262 28.03 13.87 -2.87
N LEU A 263 28.81 14.52 -3.71
CA LEU A 263 29.84 13.88 -4.54
C LEU A 263 31.09 14.75 -4.58
N ASP A 264 32.22 14.16 -4.19
CA ASP A 264 33.54 14.71 -4.41
C ASP A 264 34.22 13.90 -5.53
N ALA A 265 34.71 14.57 -6.55
CA ALA A 265 35.35 13.92 -7.67
C ALA A 265 36.66 14.60 -8.03
N THR A 266 37.67 13.83 -8.33
CA THR A 266 38.92 14.33 -8.91
C THR A 266 39.20 13.61 -10.21
N ALA A 267 39.66 14.33 -11.21
CA ALA A 267 40.08 13.76 -12.49
C ALA A 267 41.42 14.39 -12.92
N LYS A 268 42.40 13.54 -13.26
CA LYS A 268 43.73 13.97 -13.70
C LYS A 268 44.05 13.28 -15.03
N SER A 269 44.52 14.08 -15.96
CA SER A 269 45.03 13.53 -17.20
C SER A 269 46.54 13.27 -17.12
N GLY A 270 46.99 12.17 -17.70
CA GLY A 270 48.40 11.87 -17.84
C GLY A 270 49.10 12.77 -18.87
N ILE A 271 50.42 12.86 -18.82
CA ILE A 271 51.22 13.43 -19.88
C ILE A 271 51.14 12.52 -21.10
N ALA A 272 50.61 13.00 -22.24
CA ALA A 272 50.47 12.19 -23.44
C ALA A 272 51.86 11.75 -23.93
N LYS A 273 52.13 10.46 -23.85
CA LYS A 273 53.11 9.80 -24.75
C LYS A 273 52.42 9.65 -26.10
N GLU A 274 53.10 9.74 -27.21
CA GLU A 274 52.55 9.84 -28.56
C GLU A 274 51.43 8.85 -28.91
N ASP A 275 51.34 7.69 -28.23
CA ASP A 275 50.36 6.65 -28.44
C ASP A 275 49.21 6.54 -27.39
N GLN A 276 49.21 7.35 -26.32
CA GLN A 276 48.24 7.25 -25.22
C GLN A 276 47.49 8.56 -24.92
N SER A 277 47.22 9.35 -25.96
CA SER A 277 46.47 10.59 -25.83
C SER A 277 45.01 10.31 -25.38
N GLY A 278 44.69 10.65 -24.17
CA GLY A 278 43.32 10.65 -23.70
C GLY A 278 43.04 9.87 -22.43
N ASP A 279 44.08 9.34 -21.77
CA ASP A 279 43.88 8.61 -20.51
C ASP A 279 43.75 9.58 -19.32
N TRP A 280 42.63 9.42 -18.60
CA TRP A 280 42.32 10.11 -17.39
C TRP A 280 42.28 9.15 -16.21
N THR A 281 42.87 9.52 -15.10
CA THR A 281 42.63 8.84 -13.81
C THR A 281 41.57 9.63 -13.05
N PHE A 282 40.65 8.94 -12.45
CA PHE A 282 39.60 9.56 -11.63
C PHE A 282 39.47 8.91 -10.25
N SER A 283 38.99 9.72 -9.29
CA SER A 283 38.57 9.27 -7.98
C SER A 283 37.24 9.95 -7.65
N LEU A 284 36.24 9.15 -7.32
CA LEU A 284 34.90 9.61 -6.97
C LEU A 284 34.60 9.17 -5.53
N GLN A 285 34.11 10.08 -4.72
CA GLN A 285 33.64 9.82 -3.35
C GLN A 285 32.19 10.31 -3.27
N GLY A 286 31.24 9.40 -3.39
CA GLY A 286 29.81 9.67 -3.29
C GLY A 286 29.28 9.36 -1.90
N ARG A 287 28.35 10.15 -1.40
CA ARG A 287 27.66 9.92 -0.14
C ARG A 287 26.17 10.14 -0.34
N ALA A 288 25.38 9.13 0.00
CA ALA A 288 23.93 9.25 0.11
C ALA A 288 23.52 8.93 1.55
N ALA A 289 22.68 9.75 2.14
CA ALA A 289 22.28 9.62 3.54
C ALA A 289 20.75 9.84 3.71
N GLN A 290 20.22 9.35 4.82
CA GLN A 290 18.83 9.57 5.22
C GLN A 290 17.82 9.09 4.15
N ILE A 291 18.10 7.96 3.53
CA ILE A 291 17.30 7.44 2.42
C ILE A 291 15.99 6.87 2.98
N HIS A 292 14.85 7.38 2.50
CA HIS A 292 13.52 6.92 2.91
C HIS A 292 12.46 7.21 1.84
N ARG A 293 11.28 6.62 1.99
CA ARG A 293 10.13 6.87 1.11
C ARG A 293 9.56 8.28 1.34
N TRP A 294 9.02 8.90 0.33
CA TRP A 294 8.61 10.31 0.28
C TRP A 294 7.56 10.72 1.33
N ASP A 295 6.71 9.79 1.76
CA ASP A 295 5.61 9.99 2.72
C ASP A 295 6.00 9.67 4.18
N LEU A 296 7.26 9.29 4.41
CA LEU A 296 7.77 8.96 5.72
C LEU A 296 8.61 10.10 6.30
N THR A 297 8.63 10.16 7.61
CA THR A 297 9.51 11.09 8.33
C THR A 297 10.93 10.53 8.40
N GLU A 298 11.88 11.43 8.47
CA GLU A 298 13.28 11.11 8.68
C GLU A 298 13.51 10.41 10.02
N ARG A 299 14.31 9.34 10.01
CA ARG A 299 14.64 8.52 11.17
C ARG A 299 16.15 8.40 11.32
N SER A 300 16.62 8.22 12.54
CA SER A 300 18.05 8.07 12.84
C SER A 300 18.67 6.77 12.26
N ASP A 301 17.85 5.75 12.01
CA ASP A 301 18.27 4.47 11.43
C ASP A 301 18.10 4.40 9.90
N ASN A 302 17.73 5.51 9.25
CA ASN A 302 17.61 5.54 7.79
C ASN A 302 18.93 5.15 7.11
N PRO A 303 18.86 4.40 5.97
CA PRO A 303 20.03 3.96 5.25
C PRO A 303 20.96 5.10 4.82
N ARG A 304 22.24 4.81 4.86
CA ARG A 304 23.30 5.63 4.30
C ARG A 304 24.29 4.77 3.53
N VAL A 305 24.83 5.30 2.44
CA VAL A 305 25.82 4.62 1.61
C VAL A 305 26.93 5.60 1.26
N ASN A 306 28.16 5.18 1.48
CA ASN A 306 29.35 5.85 0.95
C ASN A 306 29.88 5.01 -0.23
N ALA A 307 30.23 5.67 -1.31
CA ALA A 307 30.82 5.05 -2.49
C ALA A 307 32.21 5.66 -2.74
N ASN A 308 33.22 4.84 -2.91
CA ASN A 308 34.55 5.27 -3.31
C ASN A 308 34.95 4.49 -4.56
N VAL A 309 35.14 5.21 -5.65
CA VAL A 309 35.46 4.62 -6.96
C VAL A 309 36.71 5.27 -7.50
N LYS A 310 37.72 4.43 -7.84
CA LYS A 310 38.95 4.90 -8.46
C LYS A 310 39.20 4.14 -9.76
N GLY A 311 39.65 4.85 -10.77
CA GLY A 311 39.83 4.18 -12.06
C GLY A 311 40.46 5.06 -13.13
N ARG A 312 40.36 4.57 -14.34
CA ARG A 312 40.84 5.21 -15.58
C ARG A 312 39.73 5.33 -16.61
N TRP A 313 39.75 6.39 -17.34
CA TRP A 313 38.87 6.65 -18.45
C TRP A 313 39.68 7.10 -19.66
N ASN A 314 39.49 6.47 -20.81
CA ASN A 314 40.05 6.89 -22.04
C ASN A 314 39.03 7.66 -22.88
N ALA A 315 39.25 8.95 -23.04
CA ALA A 315 38.33 9.83 -23.74
C ALA A 315 38.22 9.52 -25.25
N GLY A 316 39.27 8.97 -25.87
CA GLY A 316 39.32 8.63 -27.29
C GLY A 316 38.50 7.38 -27.62
N THR A 317 38.66 6.32 -26.86
CA THR A 317 37.96 5.06 -27.05
C THR A 317 36.64 4.97 -26.30
N GLY A 318 36.40 5.84 -25.30
CA GLY A 318 35.25 5.75 -24.41
C GLY A 318 35.33 4.60 -23.42
N SER A 319 36.53 3.99 -23.26
CA SER A 319 36.74 2.90 -22.31
C SER A 319 36.80 3.43 -20.87
N VAL A 320 36.16 2.73 -19.94
CA VAL A 320 36.15 3.05 -18.50
C VAL A 320 36.56 1.82 -17.73
N VAL A 321 37.57 1.95 -16.88
CA VAL A 321 38.01 0.89 -15.96
C VAL A 321 38.02 1.47 -14.55
N ALA A 322 37.08 1.05 -13.71
CA ALA A 322 37.13 1.33 -12.28
C ALA A 322 37.87 0.17 -11.59
N GLU A 323 39.13 0.41 -11.29
CA GLU A 323 40.03 -0.58 -10.69
C GLU A 323 39.64 -0.91 -9.26
N GLN A 324 39.01 0.03 -8.58
CA GLN A 324 38.57 -0.10 -7.21
C GLN A 324 37.16 0.53 -7.07
N ILE A 325 36.21 -0.26 -6.66
CA ILE A 325 34.90 0.16 -6.20
C ILE A 325 34.76 -0.32 -4.76
N VAL A 326 34.46 0.60 -3.86
CA VAL A 326 34.13 0.30 -2.46
C VAL A 326 32.81 0.98 -2.14
N LEU A 327 31.82 0.18 -1.75
CA LEU A 327 30.54 0.68 -1.25
C LEU A 327 30.43 0.32 0.23
N GLU A 328 30.16 1.28 1.07
CA GLU A 328 30.10 1.12 2.52
C GLU A 328 28.75 1.58 3.05
N GLY A 329 28.05 0.66 3.71
CA GLY A 329 26.92 0.94 4.59
C GLY A 329 27.37 1.08 6.04
N PRO A 330 26.46 1.26 7.00
CA PRO A 330 26.80 1.36 8.42
C PRO A 330 27.54 0.13 8.95
N LYS A 331 27.19 -1.07 8.48
CA LYS A 331 27.78 -2.36 8.90
C LYS A 331 28.12 -3.26 7.72
N SER A 332 27.94 -2.79 6.50
CA SER A 332 28.12 -3.56 5.27
C SER A 332 29.19 -2.93 4.40
N ASN A 333 29.92 -3.76 3.66
CA ASN A 333 30.86 -3.30 2.66
C ASN A 333 30.85 -4.21 1.43
N LEU A 334 31.05 -3.61 0.26
CA LEU A 334 31.21 -4.31 -0.99
C LEU A 334 32.45 -3.76 -1.70
N ARG A 335 33.25 -4.64 -2.25
CA ARG A 335 34.45 -4.28 -3.03
C ARG A 335 34.41 -4.97 -4.37
N GLY A 336 34.81 -4.24 -5.40
CA GLY A 336 34.81 -4.78 -6.74
C GLY A 336 35.52 -3.89 -7.73
N ARG A 337 35.36 -4.23 -8.99
CA ARG A 337 35.88 -3.51 -10.15
C ARG A 337 34.87 -3.47 -11.28
N PHE A 338 34.99 -2.49 -12.14
CA PHE A 338 34.15 -2.33 -13.31
C PHE A 338 34.99 -2.09 -14.54
N ASP A 339 34.74 -2.84 -15.59
CA ASP A 339 35.41 -2.74 -16.86
C ASP A 339 34.39 -2.52 -17.99
N ARG A 340 34.59 -1.50 -18.79
CA ARG A 340 33.82 -1.28 -20.02
C ARG A 340 34.76 -0.86 -21.14
N VAL A 341 34.88 -1.70 -22.14
CA VAL A 341 35.62 -1.36 -23.37
C VAL A 341 34.74 -0.51 -24.28
N GLY A 342 35.25 0.62 -24.74
CA GLY A 342 34.50 1.56 -25.58
C GLY A 342 33.93 0.93 -26.85
N GLY A 343 32.72 1.35 -27.22
CA GLY A 343 32.05 0.94 -28.46
C GLY A 343 31.31 -0.41 -28.42
N ASN A 344 31.52 -1.27 -27.45
CA ASN A 344 30.87 -2.58 -27.38
C ASN A 344 30.15 -2.80 -26.04
N ALA A 345 28.81 -2.90 -26.09
CA ALA A 345 27.97 -3.11 -24.91
C ALA A 345 28.20 -4.49 -24.25
N SER A 346 28.59 -5.50 -25.04
CA SER A 346 28.84 -6.85 -24.54
C SER A 346 30.15 -6.98 -23.74
N SER A 347 31.02 -5.99 -23.81
CA SER A 347 32.31 -5.96 -23.08
C SER A 347 32.23 -5.26 -21.72
N THR A 348 31.02 -5.01 -21.21
CA THR A 348 30.82 -4.43 -19.89
C THR A 348 30.78 -5.53 -18.83
N GLU A 349 31.64 -5.43 -17.81
CA GLU A 349 31.70 -6.34 -16.67
C GLU A 349 31.75 -5.54 -15.37
N LEU A 350 30.91 -5.91 -14.40
CA LEU A 350 31.02 -5.50 -13.00
C LEU A 350 31.27 -6.74 -12.16
N ARG A 351 32.42 -6.77 -11.49
CA ARG A 351 32.80 -7.85 -10.60
C ARG A 351 32.85 -7.34 -9.17
N LEU A 352 32.04 -7.95 -8.31
CA LEU A 352 32.10 -7.78 -6.87
C LEU A 352 32.92 -8.92 -6.28
N ASP A 353 34.18 -8.65 -5.97
CA ASP A 353 35.13 -9.65 -5.50
C ASP A 353 34.93 -10.02 -4.02
N SER A 354 34.39 -9.08 -3.25
CA SER A 354 34.07 -9.26 -1.84
C SER A 354 32.81 -8.50 -1.48
N MET A 355 31.84 -9.22 -0.99
CA MET A 355 30.61 -8.70 -0.43
C MET A 355 30.53 -9.09 1.04
N GLY A 356 30.37 -8.12 1.92
CA GLY A 356 30.06 -8.31 3.31
C GLY A 356 28.83 -7.50 3.66
N VAL A 357 27.67 -8.14 3.83
CA VAL A 357 26.39 -7.49 4.05
C VAL A 357 25.79 -7.92 5.37
N GLN A 358 25.52 -6.96 6.24
CA GLN A 358 24.85 -7.18 7.52
C GLN A 358 23.34 -7.11 7.36
N ALA A 359 22.62 -8.09 7.88
CA ALA A 359 21.16 -8.13 7.84
C ALA A 359 20.51 -6.89 8.48
N ALA A 360 21.16 -6.27 9.45
CA ALA A 360 20.71 -5.02 10.05
C ALA A 360 20.61 -3.88 9.04
N ASP A 361 21.55 -3.77 8.12
CA ASP A 361 21.52 -2.76 7.06
C ASP A 361 20.41 -3.07 6.05
N LEU A 362 20.22 -4.35 5.68
CA LEU A 362 19.09 -4.75 4.82
C LEU A 362 17.73 -4.43 5.46
N LEU A 363 17.62 -4.67 6.76
CA LEU A 363 16.41 -4.33 7.51
C LEU A 363 16.17 -2.82 7.57
N ALA A 364 17.22 -2.01 7.70
CA ALA A 364 17.14 -0.55 7.66
C ALA A 364 16.63 -0.08 6.28
N TRP A 365 17.14 -0.65 5.19
CA TRP A 365 16.63 -0.42 3.83
C TRP A 365 15.16 -0.81 3.70
N TYR A 366 14.77 -1.99 4.18
CA TYR A 366 13.39 -2.43 4.14
C TYR A 366 12.45 -1.48 4.88
N ARG A 367 12.81 -1.07 6.10
CA ARG A 367 12.05 -0.11 6.92
C ARG A 367 11.93 1.27 6.29
N ALA A 368 12.96 1.73 5.60
CA ALA A 368 12.95 3.02 4.94
C ALA A 368 11.84 3.16 3.90
N PHE A 369 11.34 2.01 3.37
CA PHE A 369 10.27 1.98 2.37
C PHE A 369 8.99 1.28 2.87
N HIS A 370 9.05 0.57 3.98
CA HIS A 370 7.94 -0.16 4.62
C HIS A 370 7.83 0.21 6.10
N PRO A 371 7.04 1.26 6.43
CA PRO A 371 6.97 1.81 7.79
C PRO A 371 6.34 0.88 8.82
N ASP A 372 5.56 -0.10 8.36
CA ASP A 372 4.75 -0.96 9.22
C ASP A 372 5.56 -2.01 9.98
N VAL A 373 6.87 -2.11 9.71
CA VAL A 373 7.77 -3.00 10.47
C VAL A 373 7.99 -2.47 11.87
N ALA A 374 7.70 -3.28 12.88
CA ALA A 374 7.83 -2.90 14.28
C ALA A 374 9.27 -2.45 14.63
N GLU A 375 9.40 -1.39 15.42
CA GLU A 375 10.71 -0.80 15.80
C GLU A 375 11.62 -1.79 16.52
N GLY A 376 11.07 -2.68 17.34
CA GLY A 376 11.81 -3.71 18.07
C GLY A 376 12.35 -4.88 17.25
N VAL A 377 12.05 -4.96 15.93
CA VAL A 377 12.65 -6.00 15.07
C VAL A 377 14.11 -5.67 14.82
N THR A 378 15.01 -6.59 15.13
CA THR A 378 16.45 -6.45 14.84
C THR A 378 16.96 -7.73 14.20
N ALA A 379 17.92 -7.62 13.27
CA ALA A 379 18.54 -8.75 12.60
C ALA A 379 20.06 -8.67 12.74
N ASP A 380 20.66 -9.81 13.12
CA ASP A 380 22.10 -9.96 13.27
C ASP A 380 22.54 -11.22 12.52
N GLN A 381 22.81 -11.05 11.24
CA GLN A 381 23.31 -12.08 10.33
C GLN A 381 24.22 -11.41 9.31
N TYR A 382 25.35 -12.05 9.03
CA TYR A 382 26.33 -11.55 8.10
C TYR A 382 26.40 -12.45 6.86
N PHE A 383 26.26 -11.85 5.70
CA PHE A 383 26.35 -12.49 4.40
C PHE A 383 27.68 -12.15 3.75
N THR A 384 28.36 -13.16 3.21
CA THR A 384 29.60 -13.00 2.46
C THR A 384 29.45 -13.61 1.08
N GLY A 385 30.21 -13.10 0.12
CA GLY A 385 30.15 -13.66 -1.22
C GLY A 385 30.81 -12.81 -2.28
N GLY A 386 30.50 -13.14 -3.53
CA GLY A 386 30.91 -12.40 -4.72
C GLY A 386 29.91 -12.57 -5.85
N MET A 387 30.01 -11.68 -6.84
CA MET A 387 29.09 -11.64 -7.97
C MET A 387 29.79 -11.08 -9.22
N ILE A 388 29.49 -11.64 -10.37
CA ILE A 388 29.89 -11.10 -11.67
C ILE A 388 28.64 -10.78 -12.47
N LEU A 389 28.58 -9.54 -12.96
CA LEU A 389 27.54 -9.07 -13.86
C LEU A 389 28.16 -8.68 -15.20
N ARG A 390 27.54 -9.04 -16.31
CA ARG A 390 27.99 -8.73 -17.68
C ARG A 390 26.90 -8.15 -18.56
N GLY A 391 27.35 -7.42 -19.60
CA GLY A 391 26.50 -6.83 -20.61
C GLY A 391 25.93 -5.48 -20.21
N TRP A 392 25.11 -4.90 -21.10
CA TRP A 392 24.42 -3.64 -20.85
C TRP A 392 22.98 -3.73 -21.40
N PRO A 393 21.96 -3.73 -20.56
CA PRO A 393 22.03 -3.61 -19.09
C PRO A 393 22.77 -4.80 -18.44
N LEU A 394 23.37 -4.54 -17.26
CA LEU A 394 24.12 -5.56 -16.51
C LEU A 394 23.23 -6.73 -16.10
N ALA A 395 23.61 -7.95 -16.46
CA ALA A 395 22.93 -9.18 -16.07
C ALA A 395 23.85 -10.03 -15.19
N VAL A 396 23.29 -10.69 -14.18
CA VAL A 396 24.06 -11.58 -13.30
C VAL A 396 24.59 -12.77 -14.10
N GLU A 397 25.91 -12.92 -14.20
CA GLU A 397 26.57 -14.07 -14.83
C GLU A 397 26.89 -15.15 -13.84
N SER A 398 27.43 -14.78 -12.68
CA SER A 398 27.67 -15.70 -11.57
C SER A 398 27.41 -14.99 -10.26
N ALA A 399 26.96 -15.72 -9.26
CA ALA A 399 26.80 -15.26 -7.90
C ALA A 399 27.03 -16.42 -6.94
N ALA A 400 27.73 -16.16 -5.84
CA ALA A 400 27.89 -17.08 -4.72
C ALA A 400 27.80 -16.27 -3.43
N ILE A 401 26.81 -16.54 -2.61
CA ILE A 401 26.57 -15.85 -1.35
C ILE A 401 26.36 -16.89 -0.27
N SER A 402 26.94 -16.69 0.90
CA SER A 402 26.81 -17.59 2.03
C SER A 402 26.72 -16.83 3.35
N SER A 403 26.15 -17.47 4.34
CA SER A 403 26.13 -16.99 5.72
C SER A 403 26.22 -18.17 6.67
N SER A 404 26.92 -17.99 7.79
CA SER A 404 26.99 -18.98 8.87
C SER A 404 25.70 -19.08 9.70
N GLY A 405 24.73 -18.25 9.39
CA GLY A 405 23.49 -18.09 10.16
C GLY A 405 23.51 -16.84 11.03
N GLY A 406 22.44 -16.65 11.80
CA GLY A 406 22.27 -15.45 12.62
C GLY A 406 21.03 -15.51 13.50
N VAL A 407 20.65 -14.35 14.03
CA VAL A 407 19.49 -14.21 14.89
C VAL A 407 18.65 -13.01 14.49
N VAL A 408 17.33 -13.16 14.55
CA VAL A 408 16.37 -12.07 14.39
C VAL A 408 15.57 -11.96 15.68
N ARG A 409 15.60 -10.78 16.30
CA ARG A 409 14.73 -10.49 17.44
C ARG A 409 13.47 -9.85 16.94
N VAL A 410 12.33 -10.38 17.38
CA VAL A 410 11.00 -9.92 17.02
C VAL A 410 10.21 -9.63 18.30
N PRO A 411 9.54 -8.49 18.43
CA PRO A 411 8.69 -8.19 19.57
C PRO A 411 7.64 -9.28 19.79
N GLY A 412 7.43 -9.65 21.06
CA GLY A 412 6.47 -10.71 21.42
C GLY A 412 7.04 -12.13 21.40
N PHE A 413 8.28 -12.34 20.95
CA PHE A 413 8.97 -13.60 21.11
C PHE A 413 9.84 -13.57 22.37
N ALA A 414 9.75 -14.62 23.19
CA ALA A 414 10.59 -14.74 24.41
C ALA A 414 12.07 -14.99 24.07
N GLU A 415 12.31 -15.71 22.98
CA GLU A 415 13.65 -16.02 22.48
C GLU A 415 13.81 -15.49 21.04
N PRO A 416 15.02 -15.10 20.62
CA PRO A 416 15.26 -14.67 19.27
C PRO A 416 15.05 -15.83 18.27
N ILE A 417 14.55 -15.48 17.10
CA ILE A 417 14.46 -16.41 15.97
C ILE A 417 15.88 -16.69 15.48
N ARG A 418 16.25 -17.96 15.38
CA ARG A 418 17.55 -18.41 14.89
C ARG A 418 17.45 -18.77 13.42
N ILE A 419 18.35 -18.22 12.63
CA ILE A 419 18.49 -18.52 11.21
C ILE A 419 19.73 -19.41 11.04
N GLY A 420 19.56 -20.54 10.44
CA GLY A 420 20.65 -21.48 10.17
C GLY A 420 21.61 -20.99 9.07
N PRO A 421 22.69 -21.73 8.81
CA PRO A 421 23.57 -21.46 7.69
C PRO A 421 22.79 -21.48 6.37
N VAL A 422 23.15 -20.58 5.48
CA VAL A 422 22.58 -20.48 4.14
C VAL A 422 23.68 -20.32 3.11
N SER A 423 23.52 -20.96 1.98
CA SER A 423 24.30 -20.72 0.80
C SER A 423 23.40 -20.62 -0.41
N GLY A 424 23.81 -19.85 -1.38
CA GLY A 424 23.07 -19.70 -2.61
C GLY A 424 23.90 -19.01 -3.67
N GLY A 425 23.38 -19.06 -4.88
CA GLY A 425 24.03 -18.45 -6.01
C GLY A 425 23.24 -18.65 -7.29
N ARG A 426 23.90 -18.43 -8.42
CA ARG A 426 23.29 -18.66 -9.71
C ARG A 426 23.36 -20.13 -10.10
N GLU A 427 22.21 -20.73 -10.37
CA GLU A 427 22.03 -22.04 -10.96
C GLU A 427 21.32 -21.90 -12.30
N ARG A 428 22.03 -22.11 -13.41
CA ARG A 428 21.55 -21.90 -14.78
C ARG A 428 20.99 -20.49 -14.99
N SER A 429 19.67 -20.35 -15.14
CA SER A 429 18.96 -19.08 -15.31
C SER A 429 18.40 -18.48 -14.02
N SER A 430 18.55 -19.18 -12.89
CA SER A 430 17.94 -18.79 -11.63
C SER A 430 18.97 -18.46 -10.55
N LEU A 431 18.62 -17.56 -9.66
CA LEU A 431 19.26 -17.38 -8.36
C LEU A 431 18.52 -18.26 -7.36
N VAL A 432 19.25 -19.13 -6.66
CA VAL A 432 18.71 -20.06 -5.67
C VAL A 432 19.42 -19.83 -4.34
N PHE A 433 18.65 -19.65 -3.27
CA PHE A 433 19.14 -19.49 -1.90
C PHE A 433 18.39 -20.44 -0.97
N GLY A 434 19.13 -21.23 -0.22
CA GLY A 434 18.57 -22.18 0.72
C GLY A 434 18.67 -23.63 0.27
N PRO A 435 17.97 -24.56 0.95
CA PRO A 435 17.04 -24.30 2.06
C PRO A 435 17.74 -23.75 3.31
N VAL A 436 17.13 -22.74 3.94
CA VAL A 436 17.63 -22.18 5.19
C VAL A 436 16.65 -22.54 6.31
N ARG A 437 17.15 -23.11 7.38
CA ARG A 437 16.34 -23.48 8.54
C ARG A 437 16.14 -22.29 9.45
N VAL A 438 14.89 -21.96 9.74
CA VAL A 438 14.48 -20.86 10.61
C VAL A 438 13.75 -21.44 11.83
N ALA A 439 14.32 -21.30 13.01
CA ALA A 439 13.72 -21.75 14.26
C ALA A 439 13.02 -20.59 14.98
N LEU A 440 11.71 -20.73 15.18
CA LEU A 440 10.82 -19.73 15.77
C LEU A 440 10.73 -19.94 17.30
N GLY A 441 11.75 -19.54 18.04
CA GLY A 441 11.75 -19.60 19.51
C GLY A 441 11.74 -21.01 20.13
N GLY A 442 12.55 -21.23 21.16
CA GLY A 442 12.63 -22.51 21.91
C GLY A 442 13.57 -23.50 21.25
N GLY A 443 14.82 -23.38 21.58
CA GLY A 443 15.86 -24.41 21.59
C GLY A 443 15.98 -25.33 20.40
N ILE A 444 16.82 -24.97 19.42
CA ILE A 444 17.70 -25.99 18.86
C ILE A 444 18.60 -26.39 20.03
N ARG A 445 18.22 -27.39 20.80
CA ARG A 445 19.21 -28.14 21.57
C ARG A 445 20.10 -28.79 20.51
N ASP A 446 21.37 -28.44 20.46
CA ASP A 446 22.36 -29.18 19.75
C ASP A 446 22.30 -30.63 20.24
N VAL A 447 21.53 -31.42 19.53
CA VAL A 447 21.61 -32.87 19.67
C VAL A 447 22.87 -33.27 18.92
N VAL A 448 23.98 -33.18 19.58
CA VAL A 448 25.13 -34.05 19.28
C VAL A 448 24.57 -35.47 19.37
N ALA A 449 24.31 -36.04 18.21
CA ALA A 449 23.71 -37.34 18.09
C ALA A 449 24.65 -38.39 18.73
N PRO A 450 24.27 -39.04 19.85
CA PRO A 450 24.85 -40.32 20.16
C PRO A 450 24.26 -41.37 19.18
N LYS A 451 25.10 -42.04 18.48
CA LYS A 451 24.76 -43.23 17.72
C LYS A 451 23.86 -44.13 18.56
N ARG A 452 22.55 -44.13 18.35
CA ARG A 452 21.57 -45.22 18.51
C ARG A 452 20.17 -44.69 18.93
N ARG A 453 19.17 -45.22 18.18
CA ARG A 453 17.73 -45.29 18.43
C ARG A 453 16.86 -44.05 18.16
N HIS A 454 15.79 -44.37 17.44
CA HIS A 454 14.65 -43.52 17.16
C HIS A 454 14.20 -42.70 18.39
N VAL A 455 14.73 -41.52 18.53
CA VAL A 455 14.18 -40.52 19.46
C VAL A 455 13.14 -39.78 18.68
N ALA A 456 11.91 -39.78 19.15
CA ALA A 456 10.82 -38.94 18.67
C ALA A 456 11.38 -37.53 18.55
N LEU A 457 11.39 -37.00 17.32
CA LEU A 457 11.81 -35.64 16.99
C LEU A 457 10.98 -34.71 17.88
N ALA A 458 11.63 -34.13 18.88
CA ALA A 458 11.03 -33.10 19.70
C ALA A 458 10.48 -32.04 18.74
N MET A 459 9.29 -31.50 19.04
CA MET A 459 8.56 -30.54 18.26
C MET A 459 9.49 -29.34 17.96
N ASN A 460 10.11 -29.38 16.81
CA ASN A 460 10.98 -28.32 16.38
C ASN A 460 10.10 -27.24 15.72
N ASN A 461 9.80 -26.18 16.46
CA ASN A 461 9.14 -24.98 15.93
C ASN A 461 10.07 -24.28 14.90
N ALA A 462 10.28 -24.93 13.77
CA ALA A 462 11.18 -24.51 12.73
C ALA A 462 10.62 -24.79 11.34
N ALA A 463 10.93 -23.89 10.40
CA ALA A 463 10.60 -24.00 9.00
C ALA A 463 11.85 -23.91 8.13
N ASP A 464 11.83 -24.53 6.98
CA ASP A 464 12.83 -24.41 5.93
C ASP A 464 12.32 -23.44 4.85
N LEU A 465 13.14 -22.45 4.51
CA LEU A 465 12.83 -21.44 3.52
C LEU A 465 13.76 -21.60 2.32
N THR A 466 13.21 -21.54 1.11
CA THR A 466 14.00 -21.53 -0.13
C THR A 466 13.51 -20.39 -1.01
N LEU A 467 14.43 -19.58 -1.51
CA LEU A 467 14.18 -18.51 -2.46
C LEU A 467 14.73 -18.91 -3.83
N VAL A 468 13.89 -18.74 -4.85
CA VAL A 468 14.26 -18.96 -6.25
C VAL A 468 13.82 -17.73 -7.06
N HIS A 469 14.72 -17.16 -7.88
CA HIS A 469 14.41 -16.04 -8.76
C HIS A 469 15.00 -16.30 -10.15
N ASP A 470 14.17 -16.39 -11.18
CA ASP A 470 14.59 -16.56 -12.57
C ASP A 470 15.00 -15.21 -13.16
N LEU A 471 16.24 -15.15 -13.63
CA LEU A 471 16.86 -13.93 -14.15
C LEU A 471 16.31 -13.50 -15.51
N ASN A 472 15.78 -14.44 -16.30
CA ASN A 472 15.28 -14.18 -17.64
C ASN A 472 13.83 -13.65 -17.59
N THR A 473 12.99 -14.35 -16.83
CA THR A 473 11.55 -14.01 -16.74
C THR A 473 11.24 -13.02 -15.62
N GLN A 474 12.19 -12.75 -14.72
CA GLN A 474 12.02 -11.95 -13.50
C GLN A 474 10.94 -12.53 -12.56
N ALA A 475 10.56 -13.78 -12.79
CA ALA A 475 9.66 -14.52 -11.93
C ALA A 475 10.44 -15.15 -10.78
N GLY A 476 9.79 -15.38 -9.66
CA GLY A 476 10.43 -16.04 -8.53
C GLY A 476 9.45 -16.52 -7.49
N GLY A 477 9.98 -17.07 -6.43
CA GLY A 477 9.17 -17.52 -5.30
C GLY A 477 10.00 -17.77 -4.04
N ILE A 478 9.31 -17.70 -2.91
CA ILE A 478 9.81 -18.11 -1.60
C ILE A 478 8.94 -19.26 -1.12
N SER A 479 9.49 -20.44 -1.01
CA SER A 479 8.81 -21.60 -0.40
C SER A 479 9.07 -21.65 1.10
N ILE A 480 8.05 -22.04 1.85
CA ILE A 480 8.08 -22.20 3.31
C ILE A 480 7.56 -23.60 3.61
N GLU A 481 8.41 -24.44 4.19
CA GLU A 481 8.07 -25.79 4.59
C GLU A 481 8.35 -25.98 6.07
N GLY A 482 7.33 -26.29 6.86
CA GLY A 482 7.47 -26.46 8.29
C GLY A 482 6.41 -27.37 8.88
N ASN A 483 6.84 -28.26 9.78
CA ASN A 483 5.96 -29.15 10.53
C ASN A 483 6.08 -28.82 12.02
N PHE A 484 4.98 -28.95 12.75
CA PHE A 484 4.90 -28.72 14.20
C PHE A 484 5.30 -27.31 14.62
N LEU A 485 4.88 -26.32 13.82
CA LEU A 485 5.05 -24.90 14.14
C LEU A 485 4.03 -24.49 15.22
N LYS A 486 4.36 -23.49 16.01
CA LYS A 486 3.41 -22.85 16.91
C LYS A 486 2.56 -21.85 16.15
N ALA A 487 1.25 -22.02 16.18
CA ALA A 487 0.32 -21.18 15.42
C ALA A 487 0.38 -19.70 15.84
N GLU A 488 0.59 -19.42 17.15
CA GLU A 488 0.76 -18.08 17.70
C GLU A 488 1.95 -17.32 17.09
N ASP A 489 2.99 -18.00 16.68
CA ASP A 489 4.18 -17.37 16.14
C ASP A 489 3.94 -16.77 14.74
N PHE A 490 3.00 -17.33 13.97
CA PHE A 490 2.57 -16.71 12.71
C PHE A 490 1.92 -15.34 12.92
N LEU A 491 1.07 -15.22 13.94
CA LEU A 491 0.41 -13.95 14.26
C LEU A 491 1.42 -12.90 14.73
N LYS A 492 2.38 -13.30 15.56
CA LYS A 492 3.44 -12.42 16.04
C LYS A 492 4.34 -11.93 14.91
N LEU A 493 4.76 -12.83 14.01
CA LEU A 493 5.55 -12.48 12.83
C LEU A 493 4.77 -11.54 11.90
N SER A 494 3.53 -11.89 11.59
CA SER A 494 2.67 -11.05 10.75
C SER A 494 2.54 -9.65 11.30
N ALA A 495 2.26 -9.50 12.60
CA ALA A 495 2.14 -8.21 13.27
C ALA A 495 3.46 -7.41 13.26
N ALA A 496 4.60 -8.08 13.47
CA ALA A 496 5.91 -7.44 13.50
C ALA A 496 6.34 -6.86 12.13
N PHE A 497 5.82 -7.44 11.04
CA PHE A 497 6.08 -6.98 9.67
C PHE A 497 4.93 -6.15 9.06
N GLY A 498 4.04 -5.61 9.91
CA GLY A 498 2.98 -4.67 9.49
C GLY A 498 1.71 -5.32 8.95
N HIS A 499 1.65 -6.64 8.92
CA HIS A 499 0.45 -7.38 8.52
C HIS A 499 -0.37 -7.78 9.75
N GLN A 500 -0.97 -6.79 10.44
CA GLN A 500 -1.85 -7.07 11.56
C GLN A 500 -3.13 -7.75 11.05
N LEU A 501 -3.25 -9.04 11.30
CA LEU A 501 -4.54 -9.71 11.37
C LEU A 501 -5.32 -9.01 12.49
N ASN A 502 -6.55 -8.65 12.26
CA ASN A 502 -7.42 -7.81 13.11
C ASN A 502 -7.05 -7.78 14.59
N ARG A 503 -7.01 -6.59 15.20
CA ARG A 503 -6.77 -6.43 16.65
C ARG A 503 -7.71 -7.34 17.45
N GLY A 504 -7.14 -8.14 18.37
CA GLY A 504 -7.91 -9.04 19.22
C GLY A 504 -8.15 -10.45 18.65
N TRP A 505 -7.42 -10.83 17.59
CA TRP A 505 -7.32 -12.23 17.18
C TRP A 505 -6.14 -12.89 17.87
N GLU A 506 -6.36 -14.03 18.50
CA GLU A 506 -5.32 -14.87 19.10
C GLU A 506 -5.47 -16.29 18.59
N LEU A 507 -4.37 -16.90 18.23
CA LEU A 507 -4.32 -18.27 17.72
C LEU A 507 -3.22 -19.01 18.48
N ASN A 508 -3.59 -20.08 19.16
CA ASN A 508 -2.65 -20.94 19.90
C ASN A 508 -2.81 -22.36 19.39
N GLY A 509 -1.73 -23.10 19.26
CA GLY A 509 -1.80 -24.51 18.86
C GLY A 509 -0.70 -24.91 17.89
N GLN A 510 -0.92 -26.01 17.17
CA GLN A 510 0.04 -26.53 16.19
C GLN A 510 -0.33 -26.12 14.78
N ALA A 511 0.67 -25.79 13.99
CA ALA A 511 0.52 -25.51 12.57
C ALA A 511 1.53 -26.29 11.72
N THR A 512 1.13 -26.54 10.49
CA THR A 512 2.00 -27.03 9.42
C THR A 512 1.96 -26.03 8.28
N ALA A 513 3.09 -25.74 7.65
CA ALA A 513 3.14 -24.83 6.51
C ALA A 513 3.78 -25.55 5.32
N LEU A 514 3.10 -25.52 4.19
CA LEU A 514 3.59 -25.92 2.89
C LEU A 514 3.10 -24.86 1.90
N THR A 515 3.77 -23.73 1.89
CA THR A 515 3.31 -22.54 1.15
C THR A 515 4.43 -21.97 0.32
N LYS A 516 4.05 -21.28 -0.76
CA LYS A 516 4.94 -20.59 -1.66
C LYS A 516 4.37 -19.24 -2.03
N TRP A 517 5.15 -18.18 -1.82
CA TRP A 517 4.89 -16.86 -2.39
C TRP A 517 5.51 -16.80 -3.77
N GLU A 518 4.74 -16.57 -4.82
CA GLU A 518 5.21 -16.51 -6.20
C GLU A 518 4.91 -15.16 -6.82
N TRP A 519 5.89 -14.59 -7.54
CA TRP A 519 5.74 -13.38 -8.33
C TRP A 519 6.17 -13.61 -9.78
N LYS A 520 5.47 -12.97 -10.71
CA LYS A 520 5.78 -13.00 -12.16
C LYS A 520 6.50 -11.75 -12.65
N LYS A 521 6.48 -10.67 -11.87
CA LYS A 521 7.18 -9.40 -12.09
C LYS A 521 7.68 -8.90 -10.73
N PRO A 522 8.65 -7.96 -10.66
CA PRO A 522 9.25 -7.52 -9.40
C PRO A 522 8.27 -6.90 -8.40
N PHE A 523 7.03 -6.59 -8.80
CA PHE A 523 5.99 -6.03 -7.92
C PHE A 523 4.70 -6.83 -8.06
N GLY A 524 4.23 -7.34 -6.92
CA GLY A 524 3.04 -8.16 -6.83
C GLY A 524 3.33 -9.66 -6.92
N GLY A 525 2.68 -10.44 -6.09
CA GLY A 525 2.79 -11.89 -6.06
C GLY A 525 1.59 -12.51 -5.35
N ASN A 526 1.46 -13.81 -5.47
CA ASN A 526 0.39 -14.56 -4.87
C ASN A 526 0.92 -15.68 -4.00
N TRP A 527 0.23 -15.94 -2.90
CA TRP A 527 0.41 -17.14 -2.10
C TRP A 527 -0.24 -18.35 -2.77
N ASN A 528 0.45 -19.47 -2.77
CA ASN A 528 -0.04 -20.78 -3.15
C ASN A 528 0.37 -21.80 -2.08
N GLY A 529 -0.46 -22.84 -1.86
CA GLY A 529 -0.16 -23.88 -0.89
C GLY A 529 -1.12 -23.94 0.27
N ARG A 530 -0.71 -24.54 1.37
CA ARG A 530 -1.55 -24.85 2.52
C ARG A 530 -0.86 -24.54 3.85
N ILE A 531 -1.63 -23.98 4.78
CA ILE A 531 -1.30 -23.93 6.22
C ILE A 531 -2.34 -24.75 6.95
N GLY A 532 -1.93 -25.87 7.55
CA GLY A 532 -2.79 -26.72 8.38
C GLY A 532 -2.72 -26.30 9.84
N PHE A 533 -3.84 -26.41 10.56
CA PHE A 533 -3.92 -26.17 12.00
C PHE A 533 -4.47 -27.40 12.70
N SER A 534 -3.87 -27.77 13.81
CA SER A 534 -4.32 -28.89 14.62
C SER A 534 -4.17 -28.59 16.10
N LYS A 535 -5.11 -29.10 16.92
CA LYS A 535 -5.15 -28.88 18.37
C LYS A 535 -4.97 -27.38 18.71
N ALA A 536 -5.69 -26.52 18.00
CA ALA A 536 -5.55 -25.09 18.10
C ALA A 536 -6.81 -24.46 18.71
N ASN A 537 -6.64 -23.28 19.31
CA ASN A 537 -7.71 -22.42 19.81
C ASN A 537 -7.60 -21.08 19.10
N LEU A 538 -8.68 -20.65 18.48
CA LEU A 538 -8.79 -19.36 17.81
C LEU A 538 -9.74 -18.44 18.59
N THR A 539 -9.20 -17.38 19.19
CA THR A 539 -9.98 -16.28 19.75
C THR A 539 -10.16 -15.22 18.67
N VAL A 540 -11.39 -14.80 18.43
CA VAL A 540 -11.73 -13.78 17.45
C VAL A 540 -12.29 -12.57 18.17
N ALA A 541 -11.83 -11.37 17.82
CA ALA A 541 -12.37 -10.13 18.39
C ALA A 541 -13.88 -10.04 18.14
N GLY A 542 -14.65 -9.84 19.21
CA GLY A 542 -16.12 -9.82 19.17
C GLY A 542 -16.78 -11.15 19.49
N LEU A 543 -16.03 -12.24 19.61
CA LEU A 543 -16.51 -13.49 20.18
C LEU A 543 -16.09 -13.61 21.65
N ASN A 544 -16.99 -14.11 22.49
CA ASN A 544 -16.76 -14.25 23.94
C ASN A 544 -16.05 -15.55 24.31
N GLN A 545 -16.01 -16.52 23.40
CA GLN A 545 -15.39 -17.82 23.60
C GLN A 545 -14.43 -18.15 22.45
N PRO A 546 -13.35 -18.89 22.69
CA PRO A 546 -12.45 -19.35 21.63
C PRO A 546 -13.08 -20.52 20.88
N MET A 547 -12.86 -20.54 19.57
CA MET A 547 -13.13 -21.71 18.73
C MET A 547 -12.06 -22.77 18.96
N LYS A 548 -12.43 -24.00 19.20
CA LYS A 548 -11.48 -25.11 19.31
C LYS A 548 -11.31 -25.81 17.96
N ILE A 549 -10.12 -25.74 17.43
CA ILE A 549 -9.78 -26.33 16.13
C ILE A 549 -9.10 -27.67 16.38
N THR A 550 -9.81 -28.77 16.15
CA THR A 550 -9.21 -30.11 16.14
C THR A 550 -8.38 -30.28 14.88
N GLU A 551 -8.92 -29.88 13.73
CA GLU A 551 -8.28 -29.89 12.43
C GLU A 551 -8.91 -28.86 11.51
N SER A 552 -8.08 -28.05 10.84
CA SER A 552 -8.49 -27.06 9.86
C SER A 552 -7.31 -26.77 8.93
N ALA A 553 -7.58 -26.15 7.78
CA ALA A 553 -6.53 -25.70 6.87
C ALA A 553 -6.91 -24.37 6.22
N LEU A 554 -5.91 -23.58 5.90
CA LEU A 554 -6.01 -22.40 5.05
C LEU A 554 -5.25 -22.67 3.75
N ASP A 555 -6.00 -22.85 2.67
CA ASP A 555 -5.46 -23.03 1.33
C ASP A 555 -5.33 -21.68 0.64
N PHE A 556 -4.25 -21.52 -0.07
CA PHE A 556 -4.00 -20.38 -0.96
C PHE A 556 -3.97 -20.90 -2.40
N VAL A 557 -4.86 -20.42 -3.25
CA VAL A 557 -4.96 -20.84 -4.64
C VAL A 557 -5.04 -19.62 -5.55
N GLY A 558 -3.96 -19.32 -6.26
CA GLY A 558 -3.89 -18.14 -7.12
C GLY A 558 -4.12 -16.81 -6.39
N GLY A 559 -3.70 -16.73 -5.13
CA GLY A 559 -3.89 -15.56 -4.27
C GLY A 559 -5.22 -15.51 -3.50
N ARG A 560 -6.19 -16.37 -3.82
CA ARG A 560 -7.44 -16.49 -3.06
C ARG A 560 -7.23 -17.34 -1.81
N ARG A 561 -7.93 -16.99 -0.74
CA ARG A 561 -7.91 -17.69 0.54
C ARG A 561 -9.13 -18.60 0.69
N ILE A 562 -8.89 -19.85 1.04
CA ILE A 562 -9.93 -20.85 1.28
C ILE A 562 -9.66 -21.47 2.65
N ALA A 563 -10.48 -21.14 3.63
CA ALA A 563 -10.44 -21.79 4.92
C ALA A 563 -11.27 -23.08 4.87
N ARG A 564 -10.61 -24.22 5.05
CA ARG A 564 -11.28 -25.54 5.18
C ARG A 564 -11.52 -25.84 6.64
N VAL A 565 -12.78 -25.85 7.03
CA VAL A 565 -13.24 -26.22 8.36
C VAL A 565 -13.43 -27.73 8.37
N MET A 566 -12.43 -28.47 8.86
CA MET A 566 -12.51 -29.95 8.87
C MET A 566 -13.15 -30.45 10.13
N ARG A 567 -12.73 -29.94 11.30
CA ARG A 567 -13.29 -30.25 12.61
C ARG A 567 -13.06 -29.13 13.58
N VAL A 568 -14.08 -28.24 13.72
CA VAL A 568 -14.03 -27.07 14.58
C VAL A 568 -15.21 -27.06 15.53
N GLU A 569 -14.94 -26.99 16.84
CA GLU A 569 -15.96 -26.83 17.87
C GLU A 569 -16.21 -25.33 18.11
N ALA A 570 -17.44 -24.88 17.79
CA ALA A 570 -17.86 -23.48 17.99
C ALA A 570 -19.39 -23.44 18.12
N PHE A 571 -19.91 -22.41 18.80
CA PHE A 571 -21.36 -22.15 18.97
C PHE A 571 -22.17 -23.37 19.51
N GLY A 572 -21.52 -24.21 20.33
CA GLY A 572 -22.11 -25.38 20.94
C GLY A 572 -22.16 -26.62 20.06
N GLY A 573 -21.63 -26.58 18.84
CA GLY A 573 -21.60 -27.66 17.86
C GLY A 573 -20.24 -27.90 17.23
N MET A 574 -20.15 -29.02 16.49
CA MET A 574 -19.02 -29.40 15.67
C MET A 574 -19.26 -29.00 14.21
N TRP A 575 -18.33 -28.21 13.64
CA TRP A 575 -18.48 -27.63 12.32
C TRP A 575 -17.49 -28.24 11.32
N THR A 576 -17.98 -28.40 10.08
CA THR A 576 -17.16 -28.76 8.88
C THR A 576 -17.57 -27.90 7.70
N GLY A 577 -16.74 -27.86 6.65
CA GLY A 577 -17.05 -27.13 5.42
C GLY A 577 -15.96 -26.25 4.91
N SER A 578 -16.31 -25.16 4.22
CA SER A 578 -15.35 -24.20 3.69
C SER A 578 -15.86 -22.75 3.78
N ILE A 579 -14.90 -21.81 3.87
CA ILE A 579 -15.12 -20.37 3.76
C ILE A 579 -14.11 -19.87 2.72
N GLU A 580 -14.60 -19.34 1.61
CA GLU A 580 -13.77 -18.95 0.47
C GLU A 580 -13.86 -17.44 0.21
N GLU A 581 -12.74 -16.84 -0.12
CA GLU A 581 -12.70 -15.47 -0.61
C GLU A 581 -13.18 -15.42 -2.06
N ALA A 582 -14.25 -14.68 -2.33
CA ALA A 582 -14.75 -14.48 -3.68
C ALA A 582 -13.75 -13.68 -4.52
N ALA A 583 -13.75 -13.88 -5.83
CA ALA A 583 -12.99 -13.03 -6.74
C ALA A 583 -13.41 -11.56 -6.57
N ALA A 584 -12.43 -10.64 -6.51
CA ALA A 584 -12.71 -9.22 -6.43
C ALA A 584 -13.52 -8.77 -7.65
N THR A 585 -14.67 -8.14 -7.41
CA THR A 585 -15.45 -7.45 -8.44
C THR A 585 -15.02 -5.98 -8.43
N ASP A 586 -14.82 -5.39 -9.60
CA ASP A 586 -14.43 -3.98 -9.73
C ASP A 586 -15.41 -3.07 -8.98
N GLY A 587 -14.92 -2.38 -7.95
CA GLY A 587 -15.66 -1.39 -7.16
C GLY A 587 -15.99 -1.81 -5.71
N GLU A 588 -15.69 -3.00 -5.25
CA GLU A 588 -15.91 -3.40 -3.85
C GLU A 588 -14.66 -3.14 -2.99
N ASN A 589 -14.81 -2.32 -1.95
CA ASN A 589 -13.74 -1.96 -1.01
C ASN A 589 -13.45 -3.03 0.06
N ALA A 590 -14.24 -4.11 0.15
CA ALA A 590 -14.08 -5.16 1.14
C ALA A 590 -14.18 -6.55 0.51
N PRO A 591 -13.39 -7.54 0.93
CA PRO A 591 -13.47 -8.90 0.42
C PRO A 591 -14.84 -9.50 0.74
N ARG A 592 -15.46 -10.13 -0.25
CA ARG A 592 -16.67 -10.92 -0.10
C ARG A 592 -16.29 -12.36 0.20
N TRP A 593 -16.98 -12.98 1.17
CA TRP A 593 -16.75 -14.35 1.58
C TRP A 593 -17.92 -15.25 1.17
N ILE A 594 -17.62 -16.42 0.66
CA ILE A 594 -18.59 -17.45 0.34
C ILE A 594 -18.39 -18.60 1.31
N PHE A 595 -19.44 -19.04 2.02
CA PHE A 595 -19.32 -20.13 2.97
C PHE A 595 -20.25 -21.28 2.64
N HIS A 596 -19.78 -22.48 2.90
CA HIS A 596 -20.56 -23.72 2.90
C HIS A 596 -20.20 -24.44 4.19
N LEU A 597 -21.07 -24.34 5.20
CA LEU A 597 -20.81 -24.89 6.53
C LEU A 597 -21.87 -25.90 6.93
N SER A 598 -21.40 -27.00 7.55
CA SER A 598 -22.25 -28.02 8.11
C SER A 598 -21.92 -28.20 9.59
N GLY A 599 -22.92 -28.12 10.45
CA GLY A 599 -22.80 -28.32 11.89
C GLY A 599 -23.74 -29.43 12.39
N ASP A 600 -23.35 -30.15 13.42
CA ASP A 600 -24.18 -31.13 14.05
C ASP A 600 -25.34 -30.49 14.82
N GLN A 601 -25.03 -29.43 15.54
CA GLN A 601 -26.01 -28.68 16.33
C GLN A 601 -25.68 -27.21 16.44
N LEU A 602 -26.72 -26.38 16.62
CA LEU A 602 -26.65 -24.97 16.90
C LEU A 602 -27.69 -24.58 17.94
N ASP A 603 -27.30 -24.00 19.04
CA ASP A 603 -28.17 -23.46 20.06
C ASP A 603 -28.19 -21.93 20.03
N ALA A 604 -29.38 -21.34 19.88
CA ALA A 604 -29.54 -19.90 19.90
C ALA A 604 -29.07 -19.25 21.22
N ALA A 605 -29.17 -19.95 22.34
CA ALA A 605 -28.66 -19.46 23.62
C ALA A 605 -27.14 -19.48 23.67
N GLU A 606 -26.51 -20.49 23.05
CA GLU A 606 -25.05 -20.50 22.88
C GLU A 606 -24.61 -19.40 21.94
N LEU A 607 -25.28 -19.19 20.81
CA LEU A 607 -24.98 -18.10 19.90
C LEU A 607 -25.00 -16.75 20.63
N ASP A 608 -26.01 -16.52 21.50
CA ASP A 608 -26.07 -15.29 22.31
C ASP A 608 -24.90 -15.20 23.31
N ARG A 609 -24.48 -16.31 23.92
CA ARG A 609 -23.28 -16.34 24.78
C ARG A 609 -21.99 -16.02 24.01
N TRP A 610 -21.90 -16.45 22.78
CA TRP A 610 -20.71 -16.23 21.93
C TRP A 610 -20.62 -14.80 21.40
N VAL A 611 -21.75 -14.22 20.95
CA VAL A 611 -21.81 -12.93 20.24
C VAL A 611 -22.41 -11.81 21.10
N GLY A 612 -23.14 -12.16 22.17
CA GLY A 612 -23.86 -11.22 23.04
C GLY A 612 -22.94 -10.26 23.80
N PRO A 613 -23.47 -9.13 24.29
CA PRO A 613 -22.69 -8.14 25.01
C PRO A 613 -22.13 -8.70 26.32
N ARG A 614 -20.82 -8.53 26.54
CA ARG A 614 -20.13 -8.94 27.79
C ARG A 614 -20.59 -8.18 29.03
N ALA A 615 -21.17 -6.99 28.90
CA ALA A 615 -21.61 -6.17 29.98
C ALA A 615 -22.97 -6.65 30.51
N ARG A 616 -22.97 -7.47 31.54
CA ARG A 616 -24.15 -7.62 32.40
C ARG A 616 -24.35 -6.27 33.10
N PRO A 617 -25.58 -5.69 33.09
CA PRO A 617 -25.86 -4.48 33.87
C PRO A 617 -25.50 -4.74 35.33
N GLY A 618 -24.70 -3.85 35.92
CA GLY A 618 -24.29 -3.94 37.34
C GLY A 618 -25.52 -4.03 38.24
N TRP A 619 -25.39 -4.63 39.43
CA TRP A 619 -26.48 -4.80 40.41
C TRP A 619 -27.21 -3.50 40.75
N LEU A 620 -26.51 -2.34 40.71
CA LEU A 620 -27.08 -0.99 40.90
C LEU A 620 -28.01 -0.57 39.76
N GLN A 621 -27.69 -0.91 38.49
CA GLN A 621 -28.54 -0.65 37.34
C GLN A 621 -29.81 -1.54 37.30
N ARG A 622 -29.77 -2.70 37.99
CA ARG A 622 -30.96 -3.56 38.18
C ARG A 622 -31.90 -3.06 39.25
N LEU A 623 -31.37 -2.33 40.25
CA LEU A 623 -32.18 -1.83 41.37
C LEU A 623 -32.85 -0.47 41.11
N LEU A 624 -32.28 0.36 40.21
CA LEU A 624 -32.78 1.71 39.97
C LEU A 624 -32.89 2.03 38.47
N PRO A 625 -33.72 1.30 37.70
CA PRO A 625 -33.90 1.58 36.26
C PRO A 625 -34.64 2.91 36.00
N SER A 626 -35.34 3.44 36.96
CA SER A 626 -36.21 4.63 36.81
C SER A 626 -35.58 5.95 37.24
N LEU A 627 -34.43 5.98 37.90
CA LEU A 627 -33.81 7.20 38.40
C LEU A 627 -32.71 7.75 37.48
N LEU A 628 -32.21 6.97 36.55
CA LEU A 628 -31.18 7.38 35.60
C LEU A 628 -31.71 7.42 34.15
N GLY A 629 -32.84 8.08 33.94
CA GLY A 629 -33.54 8.44 32.70
C GLY A 629 -32.80 8.31 31.36
N GLY A 630 -32.20 7.19 31.08
CA GLY A 630 -31.56 6.85 29.82
C GLY A 630 -32.01 5.48 29.37
N SER A 631 -32.66 5.38 28.21
CA SER A 631 -32.77 4.14 27.48
C SER A 631 -31.38 3.52 27.44
N ALA A 632 -31.21 2.29 27.93
CA ALA A 632 -29.95 1.60 27.82
C ALA A 632 -29.47 1.69 26.36
N PRO A 633 -28.25 2.19 26.10
CA PRO A 633 -27.79 2.24 24.74
C PRO A 633 -27.84 0.83 24.18
N SER A 634 -28.48 0.65 23.03
CA SER A 634 -28.47 -0.62 22.30
C SER A 634 -27.00 -1.04 22.18
N PRO A 635 -26.64 -2.28 22.54
CA PRO A 635 -25.26 -2.71 22.40
C PRO A 635 -24.85 -2.52 20.94
N PRO A 636 -23.70 -1.91 20.69
CA PRO A 636 -23.21 -1.80 19.33
C PRO A 636 -23.13 -3.21 18.73
N ALA A 637 -23.68 -3.42 17.56
CA ALA A 637 -23.44 -4.64 16.81
C ALA A 637 -21.96 -4.95 16.86
N SER A 638 -21.58 -6.20 17.18
CA SER A 638 -20.17 -6.53 17.38
C SER A 638 -19.36 -6.05 16.18
N GLU A 639 -18.17 -5.53 16.40
CA GLU A 639 -17.33 -4.99 15.32
C GLU A 639 -17.08 -6.04 14.23
N LEU A 640 -17.16 -7.31 14.58
CA LEU A 640 -17.14 -8.45 13.67
C LEU A 640 -18.29 -8.36 12.66
N VAL A 641 -19.55 -8.22 13.13
CA VAL A 641 -20.74 -8.19 12.26
C VAL A 641 -20.71 -6.99 11.30
N ARG A 642 -20.10 -5.88 11.73
CA ARG A 642 -19.96 -4.67 10.88
C ARG A 642 -19.05 -4.86 9.69
N ARG A 643 -18.05 -5.75 9.79
CA ARG A 643 -17.02 -5.97 8.77
C ARG A 643 -17.27 -7.18 7.90
N VAL A 644 -18.25 -8.01 8.25
CA VAL A 644 -18.55 -9.21 7.49
C VAL A 644 -19.37 -8.87 6.25
N ASN A 645 -18.85 -9.30 5.10
CA ASN A 645 -19.57 -9.38 3.84
C ASN A 645 -19.50 -10.83 3.38
N ALA A 646 -20.54 -11.59 3.66
CA ALA A 646 -20.55 -13.03 3.44
C ALA A 646 -21.90 -13.52 2.88
N GLU A 647 -21.83 -14.55 2.07
CA GLU A 647 -23.00 -15.23 1.50
C GLU A 647 -22.72 -16.73 1.45
N GLY A 648 -23.71 -17.54 1.66
CA GLY A 648 -23.51 -19.00 1.56
C GLY A 648 -24.63 -19.85 2.09
N GLU A 649 -24.27 -21.09 2.35
CA GLU A 649 -25.16 -22.17 2.76
C GLU A 649 -24.73 -22.69 4.14
N LEU A 650 -25.76 -22.99 4.94
CA LEU A 650 -25.61 -23.53 6.28
C LEU A 650 -26.48 -24.76 6.44
N ASP A 651 -25.89 -25.90 6.76
CA ASP A 651 -26.56 -27.14 7.10
C ASP A 651 -26.39 -27.39 8.61
N VAL A 652 -27.48 -27.56 9.35
CA VAL A 652 -27.43 -27.83 10.79
C VAL A 652 -28.29 -29.06 11.10
N GLY A 653 -27.68 -30.03 11.74
CA GLY A 653 -28.42 -31.25 12.12
C GLY A 653 -29.58 -30.92 13.07
N GLN A 654 -29.32 -30.10 14.10
CA GLN A 654 -30.33 -29.65 15.05
C GLN A 654 -30.14 -28.18 15.43
N LEU A 655 -31.14 -27.33 15.18
CA LEU A 655 -31.22 -25.97 15.66
C LEU A 655 -32.17 -25.86 16.86
N THR A 656 -31.68 -25.41 17.98
CA THR A 656 -32.45 -25.21 19.21
C THR A 656 -32.66 -23.72 19.47
N ILE A 657 -33.92 -23.29 19.56
CA ILE A 657 -34.31 -21.92 19.95
C ILE A 657 -35.21 -22.02 21.16
N GLU A 658 -34.68 -21.85 22.37
CA GLU A 658 -35.36 -22.11 23.64
C GLU A 658 -35.92 -23.53 23.70
N LYS A 659 -37.26 -23.68 23.48
CA LYS A 659 -37.99 -24.97 23.47
C LYS A 659 -38.29 -25.47 22.04
N LEU A 660 -38.03 -24.66 21.03
CA LEU A 660 -38.21 -25.02 19.64
C LEU A 660 -36.98 -25.81 19.18
N LYS A 661 -37.19 -26.99 18.69
CA LYS A 661 -36.15 -27.82 18.07
C LYS A 661 -36.51 -28.03 16.61
N LEU A 662 -35.64 -27.54 15.74
CA LEU A 662 -35.72 -27.75 14.30
C LEU A 662 -34.63 -28.75 13.91
N GLU A 663 -34.99 -29.73 13.09
CA GLU A 663 -34.08 -30.78 12.63
C GLU A 663 -33.80 -30.59 11.14
N HIS A 664 -32.63 -31.06 10.68
CA HIS A 664 -32.21 -31.00 9.29
C HIS A 664 -32.38 -29.62 8.66
N VAL A 665 -31.90 -28.59 9.37
CA VAL A 665 -31.99 -27.19 8.90
C VAL A 665 -31.03 -26.96 7.77
N HIS A 666 -31.55 -26.59 6.62
CA HIS A 666 -30.75 -26.10 5.47
C HIS A 666 -31.12 -24.64 5.20
N ALA A 667 -30.16 -23.74 5.24
CA ALA A 667 -30.40 -22.32 5.07
C ALA A 667 -29.42 -21.69 4.08
N LYS A 668 -29.96 -20.83 3.21
CA LYS A 668 -29.18 -19.97 2.31
C LYS A 668 -29.41 -18.52 2.66
N GLY A 669 -28.29 -17.76 2.80
CA GLY A 669 -28.41 -16.37 3.19
C GLY A 669 -27.18 -15.55 2.94
N SER A 670 -27.31 -14.25 3.21
CA SER A 670 -26.21 -13.31 3.12
C SER A 670 -26.20 -12.36 4.30
N LEU A 671 -25.01 -11.94 4.71
CA LEU A 671 -24.79 -10.91 5.71
C LEU A 671 -23.97 -9.79 5.07
N ARG A 672 -24.58 -8.64 4.84
CA ARG A 672 -23.96 -7.47 4.23
C ARG A 672 -24.41 -6.20 4.93
N ASN A 673 -23.47 -5.29 5.22
CA ASN A 673 -23.79 -3.97 5.79
C ASN A 673 -24.72 -4.04 7.03
N LEU A 674 -24.52 -5.01 7.91
CA LEU A 674 -25.35 -5.24 9.10
C LEU A 674 -26.82 -5.66 8.79
N GLN A 675 -27.06 -6.17 7.60
CA GLN A 675 -28.32 -6.81 7.21
C GLN A 675 -28.06 -8.29 6.94
N LEU A 676 -28.78 -9.14 7.66
CA LEU A 676 -28.84 -10.59 7.45
C LEU A 676 -30.10 -10.92 6.67
N GLU A 677 -29.95 -11.48 5.51
CA GLU A 677 -31.04 -12.01 4.69
C GLU A 677 -30.91 -13.53 4.60
N VAL A 678 -31.88 -14.27 5.13
CA VAL A 678 -32.03 -15.70 4.89
C VAL A 678 -33.19 -15.84 3.91
N TYR A 679 -32.86 -16.06 2.65
CA TYR A 679 -33.84 -16.07 1.57
C TYR A 679 -34.44 -17.43 1.32
N ASN A 680 -33.86 -18.52 1.89
CA ASN A 680 -34.42 -19.85 1.94
C ASN A 680 -33.89 -20.57 3.18
N ALA A 681 -34.80 -21.02 4.03
CA ALA A 681 -34.52 -21.93 5.14
C ALA A 681 -35.54 -23.03 5.14
N ASP A 682 -35.10 -24.27 5.01
CA ASP A 682 -35.91 -25.49 5.09
C ASP A 682 -35.53 -26.22 6.37
N ALA A 683 -36.51 -26.74 7.11
CA ALA A 683 -36.30 -27.50 8.33
C ALA A 683 -37.43 -28.49 8.58
N GLU A 684 -37.17 -29.44 9.45
CA GLU A 684 -38.20 -30.34 10.01
C GLU A 684 -38.58 -29.90 11.43
N TRP A 685 -39.85 -29.80 11.72
CA TRP A 685 -40.38 -29.42 13.01
C TRP A 685 -41.65 -30.20 13.36
N ALA A 686 -41.64 -30.79 14.56
CA ALA A 686 -42.79 -31.53 15.07
C ALA A 686 -43.36 -32.51 14.03
N GLY A 687 -42.48 -33.23 13.33
CA GLY A 687 -42.85 -34.21 12.29
C GLY A 687 -43.39 -33.63 10.98
N GLY A 688 -43.38 -32.30 10.83
CA GLY A 688 -43.73 -31.57 9.63
C GLY A 688 -42.54 -30.82 9.01
N LYS A 689 -42.80 -30.08 7.95
CA LYS A 689 -41.81 -29.24 7.28
C LYS A 689 -42.08 -27.77 7.53
N VAL A 690 -41.01 -27.00 7.66
CA VAL A 690 -41.01 -25.53 7.80
C VAL A 690 -40.13 -24.95 6.71
N ARG A 691 -40.64 -23.97 5.98
CA ARG A 691 -39.87 -23.10 5.11
C ARG A 691 -39.94 -21.67 5.63
N ALA A 692 -38.81 -21.00 5.75
CA ALA A 692 -38.76 -19.67 6.30
C ALA A 692 -37.89 -18.73 5.46
N LYS A 693 -38.22 -17.42 5.52
CA LYS A 693 -37.41 -16.31 5.08
C LYS A 693 -37.28 -15.34 6.23
N ILE A 694 -36.06 -14.82 6.42
CA ILE A 694 -35.76 -13.91 7.52
C ILE A 694 -34.97 -12.71 6.96
N ASP A 695 -35.46 -11.51 7.23
CA ASP A 695 -34.71 -10.25 7.05
C ASP A 695 -34.44 -9.67 8.44
N ALA A 696 -33.17 -9.49 8.79
CA ALA A 696 -32.78 -8.92 10.06
C ALA A 696 -31.81 -7.75 9.83
N ARG A 697 -32.16 -6.58 10.27
CA ARG A 697 -31.34 -5.35 10.24
C ARG A 697 -30.86 -5.04 11.63
N PHE A 698 -29.56 -4.83 11.80
CA PHE A 698 -28.94 -4.64 13.11
C PHE A 698 -28.69 -3.17 13.49
N LEU A 699 -28.90 -2.21 12.57
CA LEU A 699 -28.77 -0.77 12.82
C LEU A 699 -29.94 0.01 12.23
N PRO A 700 -30.37 1.14 12.82
CA PRO A 700 -29.92 1.71 14.11
C PRO A 700 -30.44 0.95 15.34
N ARG A 701 -31.50 0.20 15.19
CA ARG A 701 -32.03 -0.80 16.15
C ARG A 701 -32.27 -2.12 15.45
N PRO A 702 -31.98 -3.25 16.11
CA PRO A 702 -32.29 -4.56 15.55
C PRO A 702 -33.78 -4.69 15.23
N ALA A 703 -34.08 -5.04 13.98
CA ALA A 703 -35.44 -5.27 13.48
C ALA A 703 -35.43 -6.57 12.69
N TYR A 704 -36.48 -7.35 12.86
CA TYR A 704 -36.62 -8.67 12.27
C TYR A 704 -37.96 -8.77 11.56
N ASP A 705 -37.94 -9.31 10.34
CA ASP A 705 -39.11 -9.68 9.52
C ASP A 705 -39.00 -11.15 9.14
N ILE A 706 -39.94 -11.96 9.60
CA ILE A 706 -39.89 -13.40 9.47
C ILE A 706 -41.17 -13.88 8.78
N SER A 707 -41.01 -14.57 7.67
CA SER A 707 -42.11 -15.25 6.98
C SER A 707 -41.85 -16.75 6.98
N ALA A 708 -42.82 -17.54 7.39
CA ALA A 708 -42.70 -18.99 7.41
C ALA A 708 -43.93 -19.67 6.86
N GLU A 709 -43.74 -20.80 6.22
CA GLU A 709 -44.75 -21.76 5.75
C GLU A 709 -44.55 -23.09 6.48
N LEU A 710 -45.61 -23.62 7.00
CA LEU A 710 -45.64 -24.82 7.78
C LEU A 710 -46.45 -25.89 7.01
N GLU A 711 -45.90 -27.10 6.90
CA GLU A 711 -46.60 -28.22 6.24
C GLU A 711 -46.65 -29.44 7.18
N ARG A 712 -47.87 -29.94 7.44
CA ARG A 712 -48.14 -31.18 8.18
C ARG A 712 -47.51 -31.25 9.58
N VAL A 713 -47.43 -30.15 10.30
CA VAL A 713 -46.88 -30.09 11.66
C VAL A 713 -47.82 -30.83 12.62
N ASN A 714 -47.30 -31.73 13.42
CA ASN A 714 -48.05 -32.52 14.37
C ASN A 714 -48.39 -31.70 15.65
N LEU A 715 -49.66 -31.52 15.90
CA LEU A 715 -50.15 -30.69 17.01
C LEU A 715 -49.76 -31.24 18.39
N SER A 716 -49.61 -32.58 18.54
CA SER A 716 -49.18 -33.20 19.81
C SER A 716 -47.70 -32.94 20.17
N GLN A 717 -46.89 -32.51 19.20
CA GLN A 717 -45.48 -32.25 19.37
C GLN A 717 -45.15 -30.77 19.51
N LEU A 718 -46.15 -29.88 19.56
CA LEU A 718 -45.95 -28.45 19.71
C LEU A 718 -45.38 -28.10 21.08
N PRO A 719 -44.24 -27.41 21.17
CA PRO A 719 -43.61 -27.07 22.46
C PRO A 719 -44.44 -26.03 23.22
N GLY A 720 -44.52 -26.19 24.53
CA GLY A 720 -45.11 -25.17 25.41
C GLY A 720 -46.58 -25.22 25.64
N THR A 721 -47.30 -26.16 25.06
CA THR A 721 -48.76 -26.31 25.23
C THR A 721 -49.17 -27.10 26.51
N GLY A 722 -48.20 -27.56 27.30
CA GLY A 722 -48.47 -28.27 28.58
C GLY A 722 -49.35 -29.50 28.42
N GLN A 723 -50.24 -29.75 29.40
CA GLN A 723 -51.17 -30.90 29.37
C GLN A 723 -52.15 -30.87 28.17
N ILE A 724 -52.32 -29.70 27.50
CA ILE A 724 -53.18 -29.61 26.30
C ILE A 724 -52.51 -30.27 25.11
N ALA A 725 -51.16 -30.22 24.97
CA ALA A 725 -50.46 -30.90 23.87
C ALA A 725 -50.69 -32.41 23.87
N GLU A 726 -50.75 -33.01 25.06
CA GLU A 726 -51.00 -34.42 25.20
C GLU A 726 -52.47 -34.80 24.82
N ARG A 727 -53.38 -33.82 24.85
CA ARG A 727 -54.81 -33.98 24.55
C ARG A 727 -55.17 -33.56 23.13
N LEU A 728 -54.28 -32.69 22.45
CA LEU A 728 -54.54 -32.20 21.10
C LEU A 728 -53.75 -33.04 20.07
N THR A 729 -54.39 -33.67 19.16
CA THR A 729 -53.76 -34.46 18.08
C THR A 729 -54.29 -33.97 16.73
N GLY A 730 -53.57 -34.31 15.66
CA GLY A 730 -53.87 -33.86 14.29
C GLY A 730 -52.69 -33.18 13.66
N THR A 731 -52.86 -32.66 12.47
CA THR A 731 -51.81 -31.96 11.73
C THR A 731 -52.27 -30.56 11.34
N ALA A 732 -51.31 -29.61 11.42
CA ALA A 732 -51.49 -28.24 10.99
C ALA A 732 -50.60 -27.93 9.76
N ALA A 733 -51.11 -27.09 8.87
CA ALA A 733 -50.36 -26.42 7.81
C ALA A 733 -50.75 -24.94 7.84
N GLY A 734 -49.89 -24.05 7.35
CA GLY A 734 -50.26 -22.63 7.35
C GLY A 734 -49.10 -21.71 7.03
N THR A 735 -49.41 -20.43 7.03
CA THR A 735 -48.43 -19.33 6.82
C THR A 735 -48.34 -18.44 8.03
N LEU A 736 -47.18 -17.88 8.24
CA LEU A 736 -46.88 -17.00 9.37
C LEU A 736 -45.99 -15.84 8.90
N HIS A 737 -46.39 -14.64 9.29
CA HIS A 737 -45.57 -13.44 9.06
C HIS A 737 -45.43 -12.67 10.38
N LEU A 738 -44.20 -12.49 10.87
CA LEU A 738 -43.90 -11.86 12.14
C LEU A 738 -42.93 -10.72 11.93
N LYS A 739 -43.16 -9.61 12.62
CA LYS A 739 -42.23 -8.46 12.72
C LYS A 739 -41.98 -8.16 14.19
N THR A 740 -40.74 -7.82 14.48
CA THR A 740 -40.39 -7.36 15.82
C THR A 740 -39.12 -6.53 15.79
N GLU A 741 -38.87 -5.74 16.82
CA GLU A 741 -37.68 -4.96 16.98
C GLU A 741 -37.18 -4.96 18.43
N GLY A 742 -35.87 -4.71 18.60
CA GLY A 742 -35.25 -4.63 19.93
C GLY A 742 -34.25 -5.73 20.21
N VAL A 743 -33.78 -5.78 21.44
CA VAL A 743 -32.79 -6.73 21.95
C VAL A 743 -33.29 -7.43 23.19
N GLY A 744 -33.15 -8.74 23.20
CA GLY A 744 -33.55 -9.59 24.32
C GLY A 744 -35.05 -9.92 24.33
N ARG A 745 -35.40 -11.05 24.99
CA ARG A 745 -36.72 -11.66 24.97
C ARG A 745 -37.87 -10.71 25.37
N GLY A 746 -37.64 -9.86 26.37
CA GLY A 746 -38.67 -8.95 26.90
C GLY A 746 -39.11 -7.90 25.88
N GLU A 747 -38.13 -7.28 25.20
CA GLU A 747 -38.40 -6.26 24.18
C GLU A 747 -38.96 -6.86 22.90
N LEU A 748 -38.34 -7.94 22.40
CA LEU A 748 -38.82 -8.66 21.20
C LEU A 748 -40.28 -9.11 21.35
N LEU A 749 -40.65 -9.69 22.48
CA LEU A 749 -42.05 -10.11 22.72
C LEU A 749 -43.01 -8.94 22.91
N SER A 750 -42.57 -7.83 23.50
CA SER A 750 -43.43 -6.67 23.69
C SER A 750 -43.78 -5.92 22.40
N LYS A 751 -42.89 -5.99 21.41
CA LYS A 751 -43.04 -5.34 20.10
C LYS A 751 -43.38 -6.30 18.96
N LEU A 752 -43.68 -7.57 19.34
CA LEU A 752 -44.00 -8.59 18.34
C LEU A 752 -45.35 -8.29 17.69
N GLU A 753 -45.38 -8.15 16.39
CA GLU A 753 -46.56 -8.02 15.56
C GLU A 753 -46.54 -9.08 14.50
N GLY A 754 -47.72 -9.64 14.17
CA GLY A 754 -47.78 -10.65 13.13
C GLY A 754 -49.19 -11.08 12.80
N ARG A 755 -49.25 -11.91 11.78
CA ARG A 755 -50.48 -12.55 11.28
C ARG A 755 -50.14 -13.90 10.65
N GLY A 756 -51.10 -14.76 10.58
CA GLY A 756 -50.98 -16.03 9.89
C GLY A 756 -52.32 -16.69 9.67
N ASP A 757 -52.33 -17.59 8.73
CA ASP A 757 -53.46 -18.45 8.40
C ASP A 757 -53.04 -19.91 8.60
N PHE A 758 -53.96 -20.74 9.06
CA PHE A 758 -53.66 -22.15 9.26
C PHE A 758 -54.83 -23.03 8.94
N ASP A 759 -54.51 -24.23 8.47
CA ASP A 759 -55.40 -25.30 8.18
C ASP A 759 -55.10 -26.47 9.12
N LEU A 760 -56.13 -27.04 9.72
CA LEU A 760 -56.05 -28.21 10.57
C LEU A 760 -56.62 -29.41 9.83
N LYS A 761 -56.03 -30.60 10.00
CA LYS A 761 -56.53 -31.85 9.49
C LYS A 761 -56.54 -32.90 10.59
N LYS A 762 -57.68 -33.64 10.69
CA LYS A 762 -57.90 -34.74 11.67
C LYS A 762 -57.58 -34.29 13.09
N ALA A 763 -58.04 -33.09 13.48
CA ALA A 763 -57.82 -32.55 14.80
C ALA A 763 -58.73 -33.30 15.81
N GLU A 764 -58.12 -33.71 16.94
CA GLU A 764 -58.83 -34.37 18.06
C GLU A 764 -58.37 -33.71 19.38
N LEU A 765 -59.37 -33.29 20.17
CA LEU A 765 -59.18 -32.81 21.51
C LEU A 765 -59.72 -33.78 22.53
N ARG A 766 -58.87 -34.42 23.31
CA ARG A 766 -59.20 -35.35 24.35
C ARG A 766 -59.42 -34.66 25.69
N GLY A 767 -60.36 -35.12 26.44
CA GLY A 767 -60.67 -34.62 27.77
C GLY A 767 -61.86 -33.64 27.79
N TRP A 768 -62.24 -33.11 26.60
CA TRP A 768 -63.41 -32.23 26.47
C TRP A 768 -64.25 -32.61 25.29
N ASP A 769 -65.59 -32.75 25.53
CA ASP A 769 -66.58 -32.76 24.48
C ASP A 769 -67.13 -31.34 24.34
N VAL A 770 -66.61 -30.59 23.34
CA VAL A 770 -66.96 -29.20 23.10
C VAL A 770 -68.43 -29.07 22.76
N ASN A 771 -68.96 -29.98 21.93
CA ASN A 771 -70.29 -29.90 21.44
C ASN A 771 -71.33 -30.26 22.56
N ALA A 772 -71.09 -31.28 23.29
CA ALA A 772 -71.88 -31.60 24.46
C ALA A 772 -71.81 -30.53 25.53
N SER A 773 -70.64 -29.89 25.72
CA SER A 773 -70.48 -28.82 26.69
C SER A 773 -71.25 -27.56 26.32
N VAL A 774 -71.28 -27.17 25.02
CA VAL A 774 -72.16 -26.06 24.54
C VAL A 774 -73.64 -26.41 24.64
N ALA A 775 -74.01 -27.60 24.27
CA ALA A 775 -75.45 -28.08 24.30
C ALA A 775 -75.99 -28.12 25.75
N ASP A 776 -75.23 -28.67 26.69
CA ASP A 776 -75.69 -28.87 28.07
C ASP A 776 -75.48 -27.59 28.94
N GLY A 777 -74.66 -26.67 28.49
CA GLY A 777 -74.36 -25.48 29.30
C GLY A 777 -73.37 -25.72 30.45
N ALA A 778 -72.63 -26.81 30.44
CA ALA A 778 -71.65 -27.22 31.48
C ALA A 778 -70.46 -27.98 30.81
N ALA A 779 -69.31 -27.89 31.44
CA ALA A 779 -68.11 -28.64 30.93
C ALA A 779 -68.34 -30.13 30.96
N ARG A 780 -68.27 -30.82 29.84
CA ARG A 780 -68.37 -32.25 29.66
C ARG A 780 -67.09 -32.91 29.28
N THR A 781 -66.72 -33.97 29.94
CA THR A 781 -65.56 -34.78 29.59
C THR A 781 -65.88 -35.64 28.39
N GLY A 782 -64.99 -35.73 27.43
CA GLY A 782 -65.19 -36.53 26.20
C GLY A 782 -64.07 -36.32 25.18
N ILE A 783 -64.37 -36.52 23.93
CA ILE A 783 -63.43 -36.32 22.81
C ILE A 783 -64.11 -35.52 21.70
N SER A 784 -63.61 -34.38 21.39
CA SER A 784 -63.99 -33.59 20.23
C SER A 784 -63.15 -33.98 19.01
N ARG A 785 -63.79 -34.22 17.87
CA ARG A 785 -63.13 -34.61 16.62
C ARG A 785 -63.55 -33.69 15.48
N TRP A 786 -62.54 -33.20 14.72
CA TRP A 786 -62.79 -32.37 13.54
C TRP A 786 -62.00 -32.95 12.36
N ALA A 787 -62.63 -33.11 11.22
CA ALA A 787 -62.02 -33.63 10.00
C ALA A 787 -61.11 -32.54 9.36
N ALA A 788 -61.54 -31.32 9.41
CA ALA A 788 -60.79 -30.16 8.93
C ALA A 788 -61.09 -28.94 9.81
N GLY A 789 -60.14 -27.94 9.75
CA GLY A 789 -60.34 -26.64 10.36
C GLY A 789 -59.53 -25.60 9.59
N THR A 790 -60.07 -24.40 9.56
CA THR A 790 -59.38 -23.24 8.94
C THR A 790 -59.46 -22.03 9.86
N GLY A 791 -58.43 -21.31 10.03
CA GLY A 791 -58.39 -20.13 10.91
C GLY A 791 -57.28 -19.17 10.59
N SER A 792 -57.48 -17.97 11.06
CA SER A 792 -56.41 -16.95 11.04
C SER A 792 -56.11 -16.48 12.45
N PHE A 793 -54.89 -15.93 12.60
CA PHE A 793 -54.50 -15.33 13.87
C PHE A 793 -53.71 -14.04 13.64
N ARG A 794 -53.78 -13.18 14.62
CA ARG A 794 -52.95 -11.98 14.74
C ARG A 794 -52.15 -12.01 16.02
N VAL A 795 -50.93 -11.60 15.95
CA VAL A 795 -50.05 -11.45 17.10
C VAL A 795 -49.84 -9.98 17.40
N LYS A 796 -50.03 -9.55 18.63
CA LYS A 796 -49.73 -8.20 19.08
C LYS A 796 -49.12 -8.23 20.49
N GLY A 797 -47.84 -7.90 20.58
CA GLY A 797 -47.11 -8.00 21.80
C GLY A 797 -47.08 -9.47 22.31
N ARG A 798 -47.54 -9.68 23.52
CA ARG A 798 -47.54 -10.99 24.17
C ARG A 798 -48.85 -11.80 23.96
N SER A 799 -49.71 -11.32 23.09
CA SER A 799 -51.02 -11.92 22.83
C SER A 799 -51.21 -12.41 21.41
N ILE A 800 -51.84 -13.53 21.24
CA ILE A 800 -52.28 -14.12 19.98
C ILE A 800 -53.78 -14.02 19.95
N PHE A 801 -54.34 -13.36 18.98
CA PHE A 801 -55.76 -13.23 18.73
C PHE A 801 -56.15 -14.24 17.66
N LEU A 802 -56.99 -15.19 17.99
CA LEU A 802 -57.61 -16.13 17.06
C LEU A 802 -58.87 -15.50 16.46
N ASP A 803 -58.85 -15.37 15.17
CA ASP A 803 -59.94 -14.79 14.42
C ASP A 803 -60.57 -15.87 13.55
N ASP A 804 -61.87 -16.16 13.77
CA ASP A 804 -62.71 -17.01 12.94
C ASP A 804 -62.13 -18.46 12.69
N LEU A 805 -61.61 -19.09 13.75
CA LEU A 805 -61.24 -20.53 13.64
C LEU A 805 -62.49 -21.38 13.48
N LYS A 806 -62.66 -21.90 12.30
CA LYS A 806 -63.81 -22.79 11.88
C LYS A 806 -63.27 -24.19 11.87
N LEU A 807 -63.89 -25.03 12.67
CA LEU A 807 -63.60 -26.47 12.78
C LEU A 807 -64.78 -27.27 12.30
N ASP A 808 -64.57 -28.18 11.30
CA ASP A 808 -65.62 -29.03 10.70
C ASP A 808 -65.58 -30.46 11.29
N GLY A 809 -66.58 -30.79 12.07
CA GLY A 809 -66.80 -32.09 12.64
C GLY A 809 -67.67 -33.03 11.75
N GLY A 810 -68.00 -32.61 10.52
CA GLY A 810 -68.85 -33.33 9.59
C GLY A 810 -70.34 -32.98 9.78
N ASN A 811 -70.93 -33.25 10.94
CA ASN A 811 -72.32 -32.91 11.27
C ASN A 811 -72.39 -31.55 12.01
N GLU A 812 -71.34 -31.04 12.54
CA GLU A 812 -71.32 -29.84 13.36
C GLU A 812 -70.14 -28.98 12.98
N LEU A 813 -70.35 -27.71 12.92
CA LEU A 813 -69.35 -26.69 12.73
C LEU A 813 -69.07 -25.95 14.08
N THR A 814 -67.81 -25.88 14.48
CA THR A 814 -67.38 -25.21 15.68
C THR A 814 -66.60 -23.91 15.28
N LEU A 815 -67.01 -22.76 15.83
CA LEU A 815 -66.36 -21.50 15.68
C LEU A 815 -65.60 -21.13 16.99
N VAL A 816 -64.32 -20.88 16.91
CA VAL A 816 -63.50 -20.48 18.06
C VAL A 816 -62.89 -19.09 17.80
N ASN A 817 -63.13 -18.17 18.70
CA ASN A 817 -62.56 -16.84 18.68
C ASN A 817 -61.92 -16.55 20.06
N GLY A 818 -60.91 -15.72 20.13
CA GLY A 818 -60.42 -15.27 21.44
C GLY A 818 -58.94 -14.96 21.47
N THR A 819 -58.38 -14.95 22.63
CA THR A 819 -57.01 -14.53 22.87
C THR A 819 -56.22 -15.58 23.65
N LEU A 820 -55.03 -15.86 23.17
CA LEU A 820 -54.02 -16.70 23.86
C LEU A 820 -52.81 -15.79 24.21
N SER A 821 -52.36 -15.90 25.44
CA SER A 821 -51.11 -15.15 25.80
C SER A 821 -49.90 -16.07 25.82
N PHE A 822 -48.70 -15.52 25.48
CA PHE A 822 -47.44 -16.22 25.71
C PHE A 822 -47.18 -16.55 27.20
N GLY A 823 -47.97 -15.98 28.13
CA GLY A 823 -47.99 -16.31 29.55
C GLY A 823 -48.88 -17.47 29.89
N ARG A 824 -49.33 -18.24 28.87
CA ARG A 824 -50.20 -19.43 29.00
C ARG A 824 -51.58 -19.17 29.56
N ASN A 825 -52.14 -18.01 29.40
CA ASN A 825 -53.54 -17.71 29.71
C ASN A 825 -54.35 -17.71 28.41
N ALA A 826 -55.54 -18.25 28.46
CA ALA A 826 -56.52 -18.28 27.39
C ALA A 826 -57.82 -17.54 27.76
N GLU A 827 -58.36 -16.84 26.81
CA GLU A 827 -59.70 -16.31 26.81
C GLU A 827 -60.36 -16.65 25.47
N LEU A 828 -61.03 -17.77 25.40
CA LEU A 828 -61.63 -18.31 24.18
C LEU A 828 -63.15 -18.33 24.28
N ALA A 829 -63.81 -17.99 23.21
CA ALA A 829 -65.30 -18.14 23.03
C ALA A 829 -65.51 -19.17 21.93
N ILE A 830 -66.25 -20.21 22.24
CA ILE A 830 -66.50 -21.29 21.33
C ILE A 830 -68.01 -21.37 21.10
N GLU A 831 -68.45 -21.37 19.84
CA GLU A 831 -69.83 -21.50 19.38
C GLU A 831 -69.95 -22.77 18.48
N THR A 832 -71.05 -23.47 18.54
CA THR A 832 -71.31 -24.62 17.66
C THR A 832 -72.60 -24.42 16.86
N ALA A 833 -72.56 -24.85 15.61
CA ALA A 833 -73.69 -24.81 14.70
C ALA A 833 -73.86 -26.19 14.02
N SER A 834 -75.09 -26.61 13.84
CA SER A 834 -75.36 -27.83 13.13
C SER A 834 -75.15 -27.67 11.63
N ALA A 835 -74.33 -28.51 11.05
CA ALA A 835 -74.14 -28.58 9.58
C ALA A 835 -75.32 -29.39 8.95
N ARG A 836 -76.37 -28.73 8.46
CA ARG A 836 -77.45 -29.38 7.77
C ARG A 836 -77.00 -29.95 6.41
N ASN A 837 -77.01 -31.28 6.32
CA ASN A 837 -76.91 -32.00 5.05
C ASN A 837 -78.16 -31.77 4.19
N GLY A 838 -78.17 -30.80 3.24
CA GLY A 838 -79.23 -30.56 2.33
C GLY A 838 -78.78 -29.67 1.15
N LYS A 839 -79.35 -29.89 -0.06
CA LYS A 839 -79.02 -29.23 -1.29
C LYS A 839 -79.26 -27.67 -1.36
N ASP A 840 -79.73 -27.12 -0.24
CA ASP A 840 -79.89 -25.63 -0.10
C ASP A 840 -78.80 -25.05 0.79
N ARG A 841 -77.80 -24.47 0.16
CA ARG A 841 -76.66 -23.69 0.78
C ARG A 841 -77.21 -22.41 1.44
N LYS A 842 -77.86 -22.53 2.62
CA LYS A 842 -77.98 -21.39 3.53
C LYS A 842 -76.74 -21.35 4.43
N PRO A 843 -76.15 -20.19 4.75
CA PRO A 843 -75.01 -20.08 5.69
C PRO A 843 -75.42 -20.74 7.03
N ALA A 844 -74.53 -21.51 7.66
CA ALA A 844 -74.75 -22.02 9.00
C ALA A 844 -75.00 -20.90 9.95
N GLU A 845 -76.22 -20.87 10.56
CA GLU A 845 -76.48 -19.84 11.59
C GLU A 845 -75.82 -20.29 12.88
N PHE A 846 -74.74 -19.57 13.22
CA PHE A 846 -74.17 -19.68 14.56
C PHE A 846 -75.05 -18.93 15.56
N GLY A 847 -75.45 -19.60 16.63
CA GLY A 847 -76.24 -19.02 17.66
C GLY A 847 -77.47 -19.74 18.11
N ASN A 848 -77.31 -20.95 18.71
CA ASN A 848 -78.31 -21.45 19.64
C ASN A 848 -78.32 -20.71 20.98
N GLY A 849 -77.83 -19.46 21.01
CA GLY A 849 -77.73 -18.57 22.18
C GLY A 849 -76.82 -19.00 23.30
N ARG A 850 -75.93 -19.97 23.08
CA ARG A 850 -74.94 -20.40 24.09
C ARG A 850 -73.53 -20.34 23.56
N VAL A 851 -72.62 -19.70 24.32
CA VAL A 851 -71.18 -19.58 24.06
C VAL A 851 -70.41 -20.22 25.21
N LEU A 852 -69.60 -21.21 24.89
CA LEU A 852 -68.64 -21.77 25.86
C LEU A 852 -67.44 -20.82 26.00
N LYS A 853 -67.25 -20.27 27.19
CA LYS A 853 -66.07 -19.46 27.49
C LYS A 853 -65.05 -20.26 28.26
N ILE A 854 -63.81 -20.22 27.79
CA ILE A 854 -62.65 -20.77 28.41
C ILE A 854 -61.75 -19.61 28.88
N SER A 855 -61.51 -19.53 30.19
CA SER A 855 -60.68 -18.43 30.75
C SER A 855 -59.65 -18.93 31.76
N GLY A 856 -58.50 -18.25 31.81
CA GLY A 856 -57.44 -18.52 32.79
C GLY A 856 -56.28 -19.38 32.28
N PRO A 857 -55.48 -20.00 33.16
CA PRO A 857 -54.30 -20.75 32.77
C PRO A 857 -54.66 -21.98 31.92
N LEU A 858 -53.86 -22.19 30.87
CA LEU A 858 -54.02 -23.35 29.97
C LEU A 858 -53.91 -24.72 30.69
N ASP A 859 -53.15 -24.76 31.80
CA ASP A 859 -52.97 -25.97 32.60
C ASP A 859 -54.19 -26.32 33.51
N GLY A 860 -55.13 -25.38 33.70
CA GLY A 860 -56.33 -25.53 34.50
C GLY A 860 -57.34 -24.43 34.22
N PRO A 861 -57.89 -24.37 32.98
CA PRO A 861 -58.76 -23.27 32.60
C PRO A 861 -60.13 -23.40 33.25
N LYS A 862 -60.75 -22.27 33.57
CA LYS A 862 -62.16 -22.18 33.99
C LYS A 862 -63.03 -22.20 32.75
N VAL A 863 -64.02 -23.08 32.79
CA VAL A 863 -65.01 -23.24 31.70
C VAL A 863 -66.36 -22.76 32.21
N SER A 864 -67.00 -21.90 31.48
CA SER A 864 -68.36 -21.42 31.75
C SER A 864 -69.13 -21.29 30.45
N VAL A 865 -70.45 -21.36 30.58
CA VAL A 865 -71.35 -21.19 29.44
C VAL A 865 -72.23 -19.98 29.70
N GLU A 866 -72.25 -19.08 28.75
CA GLU A 866 -73.04 -17.85 28.79
C GLU A 866 -74.04 -17.86 27.63
N LYS A 867 -75.18 -17.16 27.81
CA LYS A 867 -76.08 -16.90 26.67
C LYS A 867 -75.45 -15.92 25.72
N ALA A 868 -75.46 -16.22 24.44
CA ALA A 868 -74.94 -15.31 23.44
C ALA A 868 -75.69 -13.96 23.49
N GLY A 869 -74.96 -12.84 23.78
CA GLY A 869 -75.50 -11.51 23.60
C GLY A 869 -75.63 -11.22 22.11
N VAL A 870 -76.70 -10.53 21.71
CA VAL A 870 -76.90 -10.08 20.31
C VAL A 870 -75.65 -9.29 19.84
N ARG A 871 -74.96 -9.78 18.80
CA ARG A 871 -73.85 -9.05 18.15
C ARG A 871 -74.44 -7.74 17.55
N GLN A 872 -74.04 -6.57 18.08
CA GLN A 872 -74.15 -5.32 17.32
C GLN A 872 -73.16 -5.39 16.16
N PRO A 873 -73.57 -5.04 14.92
CA PRO A 873 -72.60 -4.95 13.84
C PRO A 873 -71.58 -3.88 14.18
N ALA A 874 -70.30 -4.18 14.08
CA ALA A 874 -69.23 -3.22 14.16
C ALA A 874 -69.25 -2.36 12.89
N ASP A 875 -69.41 -1.04 13.02
CA ASP A 875 -69.22 -0.04 11.97
C ASP A 875 -67.78 0.03 11.50
#